data_32513ef8044de4d029592204ce0f5671
#
_entry.id   32513ef8044de4d029592204ce0f5671
#
_cell.length_a   1.000
_cell.length_b   1.000
_cell.length_c   1.000
_cell.angle_alpha   90.00
_cell.angle_beta   90.00
_cell.angle_gamma   90.00
#
_symmetry.space_group_name_H-M   'P 1'
#
loop_
_entity.id
_entity.type
_entity.pdbx_description
1 polymer ?
#
loop_
_entity_poly.entity_id
_entity_poly.type
_entity_poly.pdbx_seq_one_letter_code
_entity_poly.pdbx_strand_id
1 'polypeptide(L)'
;MDYGKTLHLPETEFPMRGNLPKREPEILKFWEDNKIYQKRLELRKDAKPFILHDGPPYANGKLHIGHALNKTLKDIIMKYKTMTGHYTRYIPGWDTHGLPIEHAVIKNTGLNRHEMAPLDLRNKCKEYALECVETQKQDFIRFGVLGEWERPYLTLRPEFEVKQLGIFGEMAKRGHIYKGLKTVYWCTHCETALAEAEIEYAEKKSFSIYVKFPYVSEKKVTLPAGVDPKQAFAVIWTTTPWTMPANVAISVNPELEYGWVKVGDEYYLMATELVDAAMKDIGIEDYEIVNRFSGADLELAEFKHPFVERTSTVLCGDHVTLEAGTGCVHTAPAHGEDDFNIVMRYNKEGKTELPIVSLVNETGNYTKQVDDNRYGDTEFPLAGVEIHDAEVPVIKILAHNNALLHKSSLRHQYAHCWRCKNPVIYRATEQWFSSVDGYRQQALDAIDNQVQWIPKWGHDRIFNMVRDRGDWVISRQRIWGVPIPIYYCESCGEHIINDDTIKALQEKVAVEGSDAWWAHSAKELLPEGFKCPHCGHDEFKKETDIMDVWFDSGSSWAGVLEVNDLEVPCAMYLEGSDQHRGWFNSSLLTAVATTGKAPYNSVLTHGFVVDGEGRKMSKSVGNTVAPSDIIDVYGADVMRLWVSSADYQADVRLSKDIVKQLSEVYRKIRNTFRFLLGNLDDFNPNTDKVAYADMSEFDKWALLRLEEVRQKVTEAYENYEFHMLYHAIHNFCTVDLSSIYLDVMKDTMYAESKNNVARRSAQTAMYEILKTLVAMVSPVLSFTAEEVWKYMPKEEGMPESVMLQDWPQGHPEHFNQELADKWNQLLDLRTSVQKALELARQDKTIGHPLDASVTVYAEGAAFDALNALGEEGLAKLVIVSEAHIVNGAAPAEAVKDEETGVATVVAPSELEKCERCWIHRDTVGQDSEHPTLCHRCAEVVKSL
;
A
#
# COMPACT_ATOMS: atom_id res chain seq x y z
N MET A 1 50.61 34.18 -22.75
CA MET A 1 49.84 32.93 -22.95
C MET A 1 48.64 32.95 -22.00
N ASP A 2 47.45 32.49 -22.42
CA ASP A 2 46.30 32.37 -21.50
C ASP A 2 46.40 31.00 -20.81
N TYR A 3 47.00 31.00 -19.62
CA TYR A 3 47.24 29.76 -18.84
C TYR A 3 45.97 29.06 -18.37
N GLY A 4 44.84 29.77 -18.27
CA GLY A 4 43.55 29.16 -17.98
C GLY A 4 43.14 28.10 -19.01
N LYS A 5 43.53 28.27 -20.27
CA LYS A 5 43.26 27.31 -21.35
C LYS A 5 44.13 26.06 -21.32
N THR A 6 45.15 26.03 -20.47
CA THR A 6 46.03 24.88 -20.27
C THR A 6 45.59 23.99 -19.08
N LEU A 7 44.54 24.36 -18.37
CA LEU A 7 43.96 23.55 -17.29
C LEU A 7 43.06 22.47 -17.89
N HIS A 8 43.05 21.30 -17.23
CA HIS A 8 42.13 20.21 -17.54
C HIS A 8 40.79 20.42 -16.80
N LEU A 9 40.05 21.45 -17.27
CA LEU A 9 38.73 21.73 -16.66
C LEU A 9 37.71 20.63 -17.04
N PRO A 10 36.74 20.35 -16.18
CA PRO A 10 35.72 19.31 -16.44
C PRO A 10 34.92 19.61 -17.71
N GLU A 11 34.94 18.71 -18.67
CA GLU A 11 34.14 18.76 -19.89
C GLU A 11 33.22 17.55 -20.00
N THR A 12 31.95 17.74 -20.36
CA THR A 12 31.01 16.66 -20.58
C THR A 12 29.81 17.11 -21.41
N GLU A 13 29.38 16.25 -22.31
CA GLU A 13 28.11 16.39 -23.04
C GLU A 13 26.88 16.11 -22.16
N PHE A 14 27.09 15.57 -20.97
CA PHE A 14 26.01 15.34 -20.03
C PHE A 14 25.34 16.66 -19.62
N PRO A 15 24.06 16.84 -19.90
CA PRO A 15 23.40 18.13 -19.76
C PRO A 15 23.34 18.64 -18.32
N MET A 16 23.62 19.95 -18.17
CA MET A 16 23.59 20.61 -16.87
C MET A 16 22.24 20.52 -16.19
N ARG A 17 21.15 20.76 -16.94
CA ARG A 17 19.78 20.67 -16.43
C ARG A 17 19.19 19.28 -16.71
N GLY A 18 18.55 18.65 -15.70
CA GLY A 18 17.88 17.37 -15.86
C GLY A 18 16.77 17.40 -16.89
N ASN A 19 15.89 18.42 -16.82
CA ASN A 19 14.74 18.57 -17.73
C ASN A 19 13.95 17.25 -17.91
N LEU A 20 13.75 16.54 -16.79
CA LEU A 20 13.23 15.17 -16.75
C LEU A 20 11.92 15.01 -17.51
N PRO A 21 10.90 15.91 -17.37
CA PRO A 21 9.65 15.74 -18.09
C PRO A 21 9.79 15.57 -19.60
N LYS A 22 10.85 16.13 -20.20
CA LYS A 22 11.11 16.02 -21.64
C LYS A 22 12.05 14.88 -22.01
N ARG A 23 13.01 14.52 -21.13
CA ARG A 23 14.02 13.49 -21.39
C ARG A 23 13.57 12.09 -21.09
N GLU A 24 12.79 11.92 -20.04
CA GLU A 24 12.28 10.61 -19.65
C GLU A 24 11.51 9.89 -20.77
N PRO A 25 10.63 10.58 -21.55
CA PRO A 25 9.99 9.95 -22.72
C PRO A 25 10.97 9.46 -23.79
N GLU A 26 12.12 10.14 -23.98
CA GLU A 26 13.16 9.68 -24.92
C GLU A 26 13.84 8.41 -24.43
N ILE A 27 14.03 8.28 -23.09
CA ILE A 27 14.61 7.10 -22.48
C ILE A 27 13.62 5.93 -22.50
N LEU A 28 12.33 6.18 -22.25
CA LEU A 28 11.29 5.16 -22.41
C LEU A 28 11.29 4.60 -23.84
N LYS A 29 11.36 5.48 -24.83
CA LYS A 29 11.45 5.08 -26.23
C LYS A 29 12.73 4.26 -26.50
N PHE A 30 13.87 4.66 -25.93
CA PHE A 30 15.11 3.88 -26.03
C PHE A 30 14.93 2.47 -25.45
N TRP A 31 14.31 2.32 -24.28
CA TRP A 31 14.06 1.01 -23.67
C TRP A 31 13.12 0.14 -24.53
N GLU A 32 12.09 0.73 -25.12
CA GLU A 32 11.14 0.05 -26.01
C GLU A 32 11.82 -0.37 -27.32
N ASP A 33 12.44 0.55 -28.05
CA ASP A 33 13.09 0.32 -29.34
C ASP A 33 14.18 -0.78 -29.23
N ASN A 34 14.92 -0.80 -28.11
CA ASN A 34 15.98 -1.78 -27.84
C ASN A 34 15.51 -3.02 -27.07
N LYS A 35 14.21 -3.13 -26.76
CA LYS A 35 13.64 -4.30 -26.06
C LYS A 35 14.37 -4.62 -24.75
N ILE A 36 14.67 -3.59 -23.96
CA ILE A 36 15.48 -3.73 -22.74
C ILE A 36 14.85 -4.71 -21.75
N TYR A 37 13.53 -4.66 -21.56
CA TYR A 37 12.84 -5.59 -20.67
C TYR A 37 12.99 -7.06 -21.12
N GLN A 38 12.82 -7.33 -22.41
CA GLN A 38 12.97 -8.68 -22.98
C GLN A 38 14.43 -9.17 -22.87
N LYS A 39 15.40 -8.30 -23.12
CA LYS A 39 16.84 -8.64 -22.94
C LYS A 39 17.18 -8.96 -21.49
N ARG A 40 16.57 -8.27 -20.52
CA ARG A 40 16.70 -8.59 -19.08
C ARG A 40 16.22 -10.00 -18.78
N LEU A 41 15.05 -10.37 -19.31
CA LEU A 41 14.49 -11.72 -19.10
C LEU A 41 15.38 -12.78 -19.76
N GLU A 42 15.84 -12.57 -20.99
CA GLU A 42 16.72 -13.50 -21.67
C GLU A 42 18.07 -13.67 -20.95
N LEU A 43 18.63 -12.56 -20.43
CA LEU A 43 19.88 -12.59 -19.64
C LEU A 43 19.77 -13.47 -18.38
N ARG A 44 18.56 -13.60 -17.82
CA ARG A 44 18.29 -14.31 -16.56
C ARG A 44 17.42 -15.56 -16.72
N LYS A 45 17.16 -16.03 -17.93
CA LYS A 45 16.21 -17.13 -18.21
C LYS A 45 16.46 -18.41 -17.44
N ASP A 46 17.74 -18.73 -17.19
CA ASP A 46 18.15 -19.93 -16.46
C ASP A 46 18.47 -19.67 -14.98
N ALA A 47 18.24 -18.44 -14.50
CA ALA A 47 18.50 -18.04 -13.13
C ALA A 47 17.34 -18.42 -12.21
N LYS A 48 17.62 -18.45 -10.88
CA LYS A 48 16.58 -18.66 -9.88
C LYS A 48 15.47 -17.60 -10.04
N PRO A 49 14.20 -18.00 -10.15
CA PRO A 49 13.12 -17.05 -10.26
C PRO A 49 12.89 -16.26 -8.96
N PHE A 50 12.53 -15.00 -9.11
CA PHE A 50 11.92 -14.18 -8.09
C PHE A 50 10.68 -13.53 -8.71
N ILE A 51 9.54 -14.16 -8.52
CA ILE A 51 8.28 -13.71 -9.10
C ILE A 51 7.53 -12.87 -8.08
N LEU A 52 7.40 -11.58 -8.37
CA LEU A 52 6.50 -10.67 -7.68
C LEU A 52 5.20 -10.64 -8.49
N HIS A 53 4.14 -11.23 -7.93
CA HIS A 53 2.83 -11.21 -8.58
C HIS A 53 2.14 -9.87 -8.36
N ASP A 54 1.61 -9.29 -9.42
CA ASP A 54 0.97 -7.98 -9.38
C ASP A 54 -0.48 -8.07 -8.92
N GLY A 55 -0.85 -7.36 -7.85
CA GLY A 55 -2.24 -7.16 -7.48
C GLY A 55 -2.94 -6.27 -8.49
N PRO A 56 -4.12 -6.67 -8.99
CA PRO A 56 -4.78 -5.98 -10.08
C PRO A 56 -5.52 -4.73 -9.57
N PRO A 57 -5.12 -3.51 -9.97
CA PRO A 57 -5.97 -2.34 -9.77
C PRO A 57 -7.26 -2.46 -10.57
N TYR A 58 -8.32 -1.81 -10.10
CA TYR A 58 -9.55 -1.73 -10.86
C TYR A 58 -9.37 -0.92 -12.16
N ALA A 59 -9.87 -1.47 -13.27
CA ALA A 59 -9.94 -0.80 -14.55
C ALA A 59 -11.03 0.29 -14.54
N ASN A 60 -10.89 1.30 -13.69
CA ASN A 60 -11.90 2.32 -13.43
C ASN A 60 -11.29 3.67 -13.07
N GLY A 61 -11.41 4.62 -13.99
CA GLY A 61 -10.95 5.99 -13.82
C GLY A 61 -9.43 6.17 -13.89
N LYS A 62 -8.96 7.32 -13.40
CA LYS A 62 -7.54 7.71 -13.41
C LYS A 62 -6.79 7.18 -12.20
N LEU A 63 -5.49 6.97 -12.35
CA LEU A 63 -4.59 6.61 -11.25
C LEU A 63 -4.51 7.73 -10.20
N HIS A 64 -4.32 7.35 -8.96
CA HIS A 64 -4.00 8.23 -7.85
C HIS A 64 -2.57 7.96 -7.35
N ILE A 65 -2.08 8.85 -6.50
CA ILE A 65 -0.68 8.78 -6.02
C ILE A 65 -0.34 7.48 -5.27
N GLY A 66 -1.31 6.83 -4.65
CA GLY A 66 -1.12 5.51 -4.04
C GLY A 66 -0.74 4.43 -5.06
N HIS A 67 -1.28 4.47 -6.28
CA HIS A 67 -0.85 3.57 -7.36
C HIS A 67 0.59 3.85 -7.79
N ALA A 68 1.01 5.13 -7.80
CA ALA A 68 2.39 5.49 -8.10
C ALA A 68 3.37 4.97 -7.02
N LEU A 69 3.02 5.08 -5.74
CA LEU A 69 3.77 4.47 -4.63
C LEU A 69 3.92 2.97 -4.84
N ASN A 70 2.80 2.27 -5.01
CA ASN A 70 2.73 0.81 -5.14
C ASN A 70 3.57 0.28 -6.32
N LYS A 71 3.31 0.79 -7.53
CA LYS A 71 3.99 0.31 -8.73
C LYS A 71 5.48 0.66 -8.75
N THR A 72 5.86 1.81 -8.18
CA THR A 72 7.27 2.19 -8.06
C THR A 72 8.02 1.28 -7.09
N LEU A 73 7.43 0.93 -5.94
CA LEU A 73 8.01 -0.04 -4.99
C LEU A 73 8.27 -1.39 -5.67
N LYS A 74 7.28 -1.91 -6.39
CA LYS A 74 7.40 -3.17 -7.14
C LYS A 74 8.55 -3.11 -8.16
N ASP A 75 8.60 -2.05 -8.94
CA ASP A 75 9.62 -1.86 -9.97
C ASP A 75 11.04 -1.75 -9.39
N ILE A 76 11.20 -1.03 -8.27
CA ILE A 76 12.47 -0.94 -7.54
C ILE A 76 12.97 -2.34 -7.15
N ILE A 77 12.10 -3.15 -6.54
CA ILE A 77 12.42 -4.51 -6.10
C ILE A 77 12.79 -5.38 -7.32
N MET A 78 11.99 -5.34 -8.38
CA MET A 78 12.21 -6.16 -9.57
C MET A 78 13.50 -5.78 -10.29
N LYS A 79 13.82 -4.49 -10.40
CA LYS A 79 15.09 -4.02 -10.95
C LYS A 79 16.27 -4.50 -10.13
N TYR A 80 16.21 -4.33 -8.81
CA TYR A 80 17.25 -4.80 -7.91
C TYR A 80 17.46 -6.32 -7.99
N LYS A 81 16.38 -7.11 -7.89
CA LYS A 81 16.47 -8.57 -7.96
C LYS A 81 16.99 -9.08 -9.31
N THR A 82 16.69 -8.41 -10.42
CA THR A 82 17.32 -8.74 -11.72
C THR A 82 18.82 -8.49 -11.68
N MET A 83 19.26 -7.34 -11.14
CA MET A 83 20.68 -6.99 -11.05
C MET A 83 21.44 -7.98 -10.15
N THR A 84 20.80 -8.53 -9.11
CA THR A 84 21.38 -9.56 -8.22
C THR A 84 21.28 -10.98 -8.78
N GLY A 85 20.91 -11.14 -10.05
CA GLY A 85 20.99 -12.40 -10.74
C GLY A 85 19.73 -13.26 -10.70
N HIS A 86 18.54 -12.70 -10.44
CA HIS A 86 17.28 -13.44 -10.46
C HIS A 86 16.54 -13.28 -11.80
N TYR A 87 15.77 -14.32 -12.17
CA TYR A 87 14.77 -14.21 -13.22
C TYR A 87 13.51 -13.53 -12.66
N THR A 88 13.14 -12.38 -13.21
CA THR A 88 12.11 -11.49 -12.65
C THR A 88 11.06 -11.12 -13.70
N ARG A 89 10.29 -12.11 -14.18
CA ARG A 89 9.17 -11.83 -15.08
C ARG A 89 8.05 -11.14 -14.31
N TYR A 90 7.69 -9.92 -14.74
CA TYR A 90 6.62 -9.13 -14.14
C TYR A 90 5.47 -8.93 -15.12
N ILE A 91 4.31 -9.52 -14.80
CA ILE A 91 3.09 -9.44 -15.59
C ILE A 91 2.13 -8.50 -14.86
N PRO A 92 2.02 -7.23 -15.29
CA PRO A 92 1.04 -6.30 -14.71
C PRO A 92 -0.39 -6.75 -15.04
N GLY A 93 -1.35 -6.37 -14.20
CA GLY A 93 -2.72 -6.80 -14.42
C GLY A 93 -3.78 -5.84 -13.93
N TRP A 94 -5.04 -6.14 -14.28
CA TRP A 94 -6.22 -5.35 -13.90
C TRP A 94 -7.41 -6.22 -13.55
N ASP A 95 -8.14 -5.80 -12.50
CA ASP A 95 -9.51 -6.21 -12.26
C ASP A 95 -10.44 -5.47 -13.21
N THR A 96 -11.11 -6.22 -14.07
CA THR A 96 -11.91 -5.68 -15.17
C THR A 96 -13.40 -5.99 -15.05
N HIS A 97 -13.84 -6.60 -13.94
CA HIS A 97 -15.22 -6.98 -13.66
C HIS A 97 -15.83 -6.25 -12.46
N GLY A 98 -17.08 -6.54 -12.20
CA GLY A 98 -17.80 -6.24 -10.98
C GLY A 98 -18.45 -4.87 -10.91
N LEU A 99 -19.02 -4.61 -9.74
CA LEU A 99 -19.77 -3.40 -9.41
C LEU A 99 -19.04 -2.09 -9.75
N PRO A 100 -17.72 -1.95 -9.55
CA PRO A 100 -17.05 -0.69 -9.83
C PRO A 100 -17.17 -0.20 -11.27
N ILE A 101 -17.12 -1.11 -12.21
CA ILE A 101 -17.18 -0.82 -13.64
C ILE A 101 -18.63 -0.66 -14.09
N GLU A 102 -19.51 -1.60 -13.73
CA GLU A 102 -20.94 -1.53 -14.06
C GLU A 102 -21.57 -0.22 -13.55
N HIS A 103 -21.28 0.15 -12.31
CA HIS A 103 -21.74 1.42 -11.72
C HIS A 103 -21.21 2.65 -12.46
N ALA A 104 -19.93 2.64 -12.87
CA ALA A 104 -19.35 3.74 -13.62
C ALA A 104 -20.01 3.89 -15.00
N VAL A 105 -20.24 2.80 -15.71
CA VAL A 105 -20.93 2.80 -17.01
C VAL A 105 -22.34 3.36 -16.88
N ILE A 106 -23.14 2.84 -15.94
CA ILE A 106 -24.51 3.31 -15.70
C ILE A 106 -24.53 4.80 -15.36
N LYS A 107 -23.65 5.25 -14.45
CA LYS A 107 -23.57 6.64 -14.05
C LYS A 107 -23.17 7.57 -15.19
N ASN A 108 -22.20 7.18 -16.00
CA ASN A 108 -21.66 8.01 -17.08
C ASN A 108 -22.62 8.09 -18.29
N THR A 109 -23.40 7.04 -18.52
CA THR A 109 -24.31 6.95 -19.67
C THR A 109 -25.76 7.29 -19.34
N GLY A 110 -26.14 7.30 -18.06
CA GLY A 110 -27.52 7.50 -17.61
C GLY A 110 -28.46 6.33 -17.97
N LEU A 111 -27.92 5.16 -18.31
CA LEU A 111 -28.70 3.98 -18.71
C LEU A 111 -29.36 3.32 -17.48
N ASN A 112 -30.54 2.72 -17.72
CA ASN A 112 -31.21 1.88 -16.75
C ASN A 112 -30.82 0.41 -16.98
N ARG A 113 -30.14 -0.22 -16.04
CA ARG A 113 -29.67 -1.60 -16.17
C ARG A 113 -30.79 -2.63 -16.36
N HIS A 114 -31.98 -2.35 -15.81
CA HIS A 114 -33.15 -3.24 -15.90
C HIS A 114 -33.86 -3.23 -17.29
N GLU A 115 -33.54 -2.23 -18.12
CA GLU A 115 -34.08 -2.08 -19.46
C GLU A 115 -33.14 -2.57 -20.56
N MET A 116 -31.92 -2.97 -20.20
CA MET A 116 -30.92 -3.42 -21.17
C MET A 116 -30.86 -4.94 -21.29
N ALA A 117 -30.58 -5.43 -22.48
CA ALA A 117 -30.19 -6.83 -22.65
C ALA A 117 -28.85 -7.09 -21.97
N PRO A 118 -28.69 -8.24 -21.29
CA PRO A 118 -27.43 -8.55 -20.55
C PRO A 118 -26.16 -8.40 -21.38
N LEU A 119 -26.14 -8.90 -22.62
CA LEU A 119 -24.98 -8.81 -23.51
C LEU A 119 -24.64 -7.36 -23.90
N ASP A 120 -25.64 -6.50 -24.09
CA ASP A 120 -25.39 -5.09 -24.43
C ASP A 120 -24.75 -4.33 -23.27
N LEU A 121 -25.19 -4.59 -22.03
CA LEU A 121 -24.57 -4.01 -20.85
C LEU A 121 -23.14 -4.54 -20.67
N ARG A 122 -22.92 -5.85 -20.83
CA ARG A 122 -21.60 -6.48 -20.76
C ARG A 122 -20.63 -5.88 -21.78
N ASN A 123 -21.04 -5.69 -23.03
CA ASN A 123 -20.22 -5.06 -24.06
C ASN A 123 -19.80 -3.64 -23.68
N LYS A 124 -20.72 -2.82 -23.16
CA LYS A 124 -20.40 -1.45 -22.70
C LYS A 124 -19.42 -1.45 -21.51
N CYS A 125 -19.57 -2.38 -20.59
CA CYS A 125 -18.66 -2.52 -19.46
C CYS A 125 -17.26 -2.96 -19.91
N LYS A 126 -17.20 -3.88 -20.86
CA LYS A 126 -15.93 -4.36 -21.46
C LYS A 126 -15.20 -3.23 -22.20
N GLU A 127 -15.89 -2.45 -23.03
CA GLU A 127 -15.32 -1.29 -23.73
C GLU A 127 -14.74 -0.28 -22.74
N TYR A 128 -15.53 0.10 -21.73
CA TYR A 128 -15.09 1.04 -20.69
C TYR A 128 -13.87 0.52 -19.89
N ALA A 129 -13.88 -0.76 -19.52
CA ALA A 129 -12.76 -1.36 -18.78
C ALA A 129 -11.47 -1.34 -19.60
N LEU A 130 -11.54 -1.72 -20.89
CA LEU A 130 -10.37 -1.73 -21.78
C LEU A 130 -9.82 -0.33 -22.04
N GLU A 131 -10.66 0.70 -22.16
CA GLU A 131 -10.24 2.10 -22.27
C GLU A 131 -9.50 2.56 -21.00
N CYS A 132 -10.03 2.21 -19.82
CA CYS A 132 -9.36 2.51 -18.56
C CYS A 132 -8.02 1.78 -18.42
N VAL A 133 -7.94 0.51 -18.80
CA VAL A 133 -6.68 -0.28 -18.82
C VAL A 133 -5.63 0.42 -19.66
N GLU A 134 -5.98 0.83 -20.90
CA GLU A 134 -5.00 1.49 -21.78
C GLU A 134 -4.50 2.81 -21.20
N THR A 135 -5.40 3.63 -20.66
CA THR A 135 -5.03 4.91 -20.03
C THR A 135 -4.10 4.68 -18.84
N GLN A 136 -4.45 3.78 -17.93
CA GLN A 136 -3.65 3.49 -16.73
C GLN A 136 -2.32 2.83 -17.08
N LYS A 137 -2.27 1.99 -18.11
CA LYS A 137 -1.04 1.37 -18.62
C LYS A 137 -0.02 2.43 -19.06
N GLN A 138 -0.47 3.43 -19.81
CA GLN A 138 0.41 4.53 -20.25
C GLN A 138 0.96 5.31 -19.05
N ASP A 139 0.15 5.56 -18.02
CA ASP A 139 0.63 6.20 -16.81
C ASP A 139 1.69 5.35 -16.08
N PHE A 140 1.48 4.03 -15.95
CA PHE A 140 2.47 3.13 -15.31
C PHE A 140 3.79 3.06 -16.09
N ILE A 141 3.73 3.01 -17.43
CA ILE A 141 4.92 3.09 -18.28
C ILE A 141 5.63 4.43 -18.04
N ARG A 142 4.87 5.52 -17.94
CA ARG A 142 5.42 6.86 -17.70
C ARG A 142 6.13 6.96 -16.34
N PHE A 143 5.75 6.15 -15.33
CA PHE A 143 6.47 6.06 -14.05
C PHE A 143 7.84 5.37 -14.17
N GLY A 144 8.16 4.79 -15.32
CA GLY A 144 9.39 4.05 -15.56
C GLY A 144 9.32 2.59 -15.10
N VAL A 145 8.12 2.04 -14.93
CA VAL A 145 7.91 0.64 -14.55
C VAL A 145 8.18 -0.27 -15.74
N LEU A 146 9.10 -1.21 -15.56
CA LEU A 146 9.41 -2.24 -16.55
C LEU A 146 8.57 -3.49 -16.32
N GLY A 147 7.93 -4.00 -17.37
CA GLY A 147 7.03 -5.15 -17.30
C GLY A 147 6.55 -5.62 -18.65
N GLU A 148 5.72 -6.67 -18.66
CA GLU A 148 5.12 -7.26 -19.87
C GLU A 148 3.86 -6.47 -20.29
N TRP A 149 4.05 -5.23 -20.73
CA TRP A 149 2.96 -4.30 -21.05
C TRP A 149 2.19 -4.65 -22.33
N GLU A 150 2.77 -5.43 -23.25
CA GLU A 150 2.09 -5.86 -24.47
C GLU A 150 1.00 -6.90 -24.19
N ARG A 151 1.21 -7.73 -23.15
CA ARG A 151 0.27 -8.78 -22.77
C ARG A 151 0.03 -8.80 -21.25
N PRO A 152 -0.53 -7.74 -20.68
CA PRO A 152 -0.91 -7.73 -19.27
C PRO A 152 -2.01 -8.77 -19.02
N TYR A 153 -2.17 -9.24 -17.79
CA TYR A 153 -3.34 -10.03 -17.45
C TYR A 153 -4.57 -9.15 -17.18
N LEU A 154 -5.72 -9.61 -17.63
CA LEU A 154 -7.01 -8.98 -17.37
C LEU A 154 -7.96 -10.08 -16.89
N THR A 155 -8.71 -9.82 -15.81
CA THR A 155 -9.62 -10.84 -15.27
C THR A 155 -10.76 -11.20 -16.25
N LEU A 156 -11.03 -10.35 -17.25
CA LEU A 156 -12.00 -10.63 -18.34
C LEU A 156 -11.44 -11.49 -19.49
N ARG A 157 -10.17 -11.93 -19.42
CA ARG A 157 -9.63 -12.78 -20.48
C ARG A 157 -10.11 -14.22 -20.33
N PRO A 158 -10.47 -14.91 -21.43
CA PRO A 158 -10.98 -16.27 -21.39
C PRO A 158 -10.09 -17.25 -20.62
N GLU A 159 -8.76 -17.18 -20.80
CA GLU A 159 -7.81 -18.05 -20.09
C GLU A 159 -7.84 -17.84 -18.56
N PHE A 160 -8.11 -16.63 -18.10
CA PHE A 160 -8.28 -16.32 -16.69
C PHE A 160 -9.62 -16.85 -16.16
N GLU A 161 -10.71 -16.55 -16.87
CA GLU A 161 -12.06 -16.97 -16.49
C GLU A 161 -12.20 -18.49 -16.41
N VAL A 162 -11.58 -19.23 -17.33
CA VAL A 162 -11.52 -20.70 -17.32
C VAL A 162 -10.88 -21.24 -16.02
N LYS A 163 -9.77 -20.65 -15.59
CA LYS A 163 -9.12 -21.02 -14.32
C LYS A 163 -9.98 -20.69 -13.11
N GLN A 164 -10.60 -19.53 -13.10
CA GLN A 164 -11.51 -19.10 -12.04
C GLN A 164 -12.71 -20.05 -11.89
N LEU A 165 -13.33 -20.46 -12.98
CA LEU A 165 -14.39 -21.46 -13.00
C LEU A 165 -13.90 -22.80 -12.43
N GLY A 166 -12.67 -23.20 -12.77
CA GLY A 166 -12.05 -24.42 -12.22
C GLY A 166 -11.86 -24.35 -10.71
N ILE A 167 -11.40 -23.20 -10.16
CA ILE A 167 -11.27 -22.99 -8.72
C ILE A 167 -12.63 -23.10 -8.04
N PHE A 168 -13.66 -22.43 -8.58
CA PHE A 168 -15.01 -22.51 -8.04
C PHE A 168 -15.54 -23.95 -8.06
N GLY A 169 -15.35 -24.67 -9.15
CA GLY A 169 -15.74 -26.09 -9.28
C GLY A 169 -15.04 -27.00 -8.27
N GLU A 170 -13.74 -26.82 -8.06
CA GLU A 170 -12.98 -27.59 -7.07
C GLU A 170 -13.43 -27.28 -5.64
N MET A 171 -13.71 -26.00 -5.30
CA MET A 171 -14.28 -25.64 -4.01
C MET A 171 -15.67 -26.24 -3.81
N ALA A 172 -16.52 -26.26 -4.83
CA ALA A 172 -17.82 -26.91 -4.78
C ALA A 172 -17.71 -28.41 -4.58
N LYS A 173 -16.82 -29.09 -5.28
CA LYS A 173 -16.53 -30.52 -5.16
C LYS A 173 -16.08 -30.92 -3.75
N ARG A 174 -15.34 -30.04 -3.08
CA ARG A 174 -14.90 -30.24 -1.68
C ARG A 174 -16.00 -29.89 -0.65
N GLY A 175 -17.17 -29.45 -1.10
CA GLY A 175 -18.28 -29.07 -0.23
C GLY A 175 -18.13 -27.72 0.44
N HIS A 176 -17.24 -26.85 -0.07
CA HIS A 176 -17.06 -25.51 0.47
C HIS A 176 -18.08 -24.49 -0.11
N ILE A 177 -18.74 -24.78 -1.21
CA ILE A 177 -19.76 -23.92 -1.83
C ILE A 177 -21.16 -24.46 -1.47
N TYR A 178 -21.99 -23.59 -0.95
CA TYR A 178 -23.37 -23.96 -0.61
C TYR A 178 -24.31 -22.77 -0.78
N LYS A 179 -25.61 -23.06 -1.00
CA LYS A 179 -26.68 -22.07 -1.01
C LYS A 179 -27.36 -22.00 0.34
N GLY A 180 -27.61 -20.84 0.86
CA GLY A 180 -28.25 -20.66 2.14
C GLY A 180 -28.97 -19.34 2.32
N LEU A 181 -30.00 -19.34 3.18
CA LEU A 181 -30.61 -18.12 3.65
C LEU A 181 -29.79 -17.61 4.83
N LYS A 182 -29.20 -16.44 4.71
CA LYS A 182 -28.46 -15.74 5.77
C LYS A 182 -28.69 -14.25 5.69
N THR A 183 -28.47 -13.56 6.81
CA THR A 183 -28.45 -12.10 6.85
C THR A 183 -27.09 -11.62 6.39
N VAL A 184 -27.08 -10.83 5.32
CA VAL A 184 -25.87 -10.29 4.69
C VAL A 184 -25.97 -8.77 4.59
N TYR A 185 -24.84 -8.09 4.43
CA TYR A 185 -24.84 -6.69 4.02
C TYR A 185 -25.49 -6.54 2.65
N TRP A 186 -26.42 -5.61 2.54
CA TRP A 186 -27.19 -5.33 1.34
C TRP A 186 -27.18 -3.84 1.04
N CYS A 187 -26.78 -3.47 -0.17
CA CYS A 187 -26.90 -2.11 -0.65
C CYS A 187 -28.20 -1.92 -1.42
N THR A 188 -29.15 -1.21 -0.86
CA THR A 188 -30.45 -0.94 -1.48
C THR A 188 -30.35 -0.08 -2.74
N HIS A 189 -29.33 0.79 -2.84
CA HIS A 189 -29.08 1.62 -4.01
C HIS A 189 -28.40 0.85 -5.16
N CYS A 190 -27.47 -0.02 -4.82
CA CYS A 190 -26.85 -0.92 -5.79
C CYS A 190 -27.65 -2.21 -6.01
N GLU A 191 -28.63 -2.54 -5.18
CA GLU A 191 -29.45 -3.74 -5.23
C GLU A 191 -28.63 -5.04 -5.28
N THR A 192 -27.68 -5.20 -4.36
CA THR A 192 -26.79 -6.36 -4.32
C THR A 192 -26.27 -6.62 -2.93
N ALA A 193 -25.97 -7.91 -2.65
CA ALA A 193 -25.21 -8.32 -1.48
C ALA A 193 -23.77 -7.77 -1.55
N LEU A 194 -23.18 -7.51 -0.39
CA LEU A 194 -21.81 -7.04 -0.23
C LEU A 194 -21.06 -7.93 0.75
N ALA A 195 -19.78 -8.13 0.50
CA ALA A 195 -18.86 -8.74 1.46
C ALA A 195 -18.32 -7.68 2.43
N GLU A 196 -17.69 -8.11 3.54
CA GLU A 196 -17.11 -7.22 4.53
C GLU A 196 -16.04 -6.27 3.94
N ALA A 197 -15.28 -6.73 2.95
CA ALA A 197 -14.29 -5.91 2.23
C ALA A 197 -14.90 -4.77 1.40
N GLU A 198 -16.21 -4.78 1.18
CA GLU A 198 -16.95 -3.80 0.40
C GLU A 198 -17.73 -2.79 1.27
N ILE A 199 -17.45 -2.80 2.59
CA ILE A 199 -18.08 -1.90 3.56
C ILE A 199 -17.06 -0.87 4.04
N GLU A 200 -17.50 0.38 4.09
CA GLU A 200 -16.80 1.49 4.72
C GLU A 200 -17.65 2.06 5.86
N TYR A 201 -17.02 2.56 6.91
CA TYR A 201 -17.75 3.19 8.01
C TYR A 201 -17.69 4.71 7.86
N ALA A 202 -18.84 5.35 8.01
CA ALA A 202 -18.98 6.80 8.01
C ALA A 202 -19.96 7.25 9.10
N GLU A 203 -19.84 8.49 9.53
CA GLU A 203 -20.75 9.06 10.52
C GLU A 203 -22.16 9.21 9.93
N LYS A 204 -23.15 8.64 10.62
CA LYS A 204 -24.58 8.78 10.31
C LYS A 204 -25.33 9.30 11.53
N LYS A 205 -26.29 10.19 11.31
CA LYS A 205 -27.27 10.59 12.31
C LYS A 205 -28.47 9.65 12.22
N SER A 206 -28.80 8.98 13.33
CA SER A 206 -29.93 8.05 13.45
C SER A 206 -30.85 8.46 14.60
N PHE A 207 -32.10 8.01 14.54
CA PHE A 207 -32.97 8.07 15.71
C PHE A 207 -32.57 6.99 16.73
N SER A 208 -32.71 7.33 17.99
CA SER A 208 -32.57 6.41 19.12
C SER A 208 -33.90 6.39 19.88
N ILE A 209 -34.47 5.21 20.06
CA ILE A 209 -35.78 5.05 20.71
C ILE A 209 -35.73 3.98 21.80
N TYR A 210 -36.50 4.27 22.88
CA TYR A 210 -36.82 3.30 23.92
C TYR A 210 -38.29 2.87 23.76
N VAL A 211 -38.53 1.57 23.69
CA VAL A 211 -39.85 1.00 23.36
C VAL A 211 -40.23 -0.06 24.37
N LYS A 212 -41.45 -0.01 24.88
CA LYS A 212 -42.00 -1.00 25.80
C LYS A 212 -42.81 -2.07 25.08
N PHE A 213 -42.57 -3.32 25.47
CA PHE A 213 -43.22 -4.54 24.97
C PHE A 213 -44.08 -5.12 26.12
N PRO A 214 -45.40 -5.20 25.97
CA PRO A 214 -46.28 -5.71 27.01
C PRO A 214 -46.01 -7.17 27.36
N TYR A 215 -45.98 -7.53 28.64
CA TYR A 215 -45.83 -8.87 29.12
C TYR A 215 -47.07 -9.71 28.83
N VAL A 216 -46.89 -10.97 28.40
CA VAL A 216 -48.02 -11.86 27.98
C VAL A 216 -48.05 -13.18 28.75
N SER A 217 -46.92 -13.69 29.17
CA SER A 217 -46.84 -15.07 29.66
C SER A 217 -46.80 -15.19 31.18
N GLU A 218 -47.64 -16.02 31.72
CA GLU A 218 -47.66 -16.40 33.14
C GLU A 218 -46.56 -17.44 33.47
N LYS A 219 -45.76 -17.88 32.52
CA LYS A 219 -45.04 -19.14 32.64
C LYS A 219 -43.61 -19.09 33.15
N LYS A 220 -42.87 -17.96 33.14
CA LYS A 220 -41.44 -18.01 33.51
C LYS A 220 -40.86 -16.83 34.25
N VAL A 221 -41.45 -15.66 34.23
CA VAL A 221 -40.95 -14.50 34.98
C VAL A 221 -41.89 -14.21 36.11
N THR A 222 -41.43 -14.36 37.36
CA THR A 222 -42.23 -14.00 38.52
C THR A 222 -42.35 -12.48 38.58
N LEU A 223 -43.55 -11.99 38.32
CA LEU A 223 -43.89 -10.60 38.58
C LEU A 223 -43.83 -10.33 40.08
N PRO A 224 -43.49 -9.11 40.50
CA PRO A 224 -43.61 -8.70 41.91
C PRO A 224 -45.03 -8.94 42.42
N ALA A 225 -45.18 -9.28 43.70
CA ALA A 225 -46.46 -9.65 44.27
C ALA A 225 -47.50 -8.51 44.12
N GLY A 226 -48.69 -8.84 43.56
CA GLY A 226 -49.78 -7.90 43.35
C GLY A 226 -49.69 -7.04 42.08
N VAL A 227 -48.71 -7.27 41.17
CA VAL A 227 -48.61 -6.56 39.91
C VAL A 227 -49.55 -7.16 38.86
N ASP A 228 -50.37 -6.33 38.22
CA ASP A 228 -51.18 -6.74 37.08
C ASP A 228 -50.23 -6.95 35.87
N PRO A 229 -50.24 -8.10 35.20
CA PRO A 229 -49.44 -8.37 34.00
C PRO A 229 -49.57 -7.27 32.93
N LYS A 230 -50.68 -6.58 32.84
CA LYS A 230 -50.90 -5.47 31.89
C LYS A 230 -50.06 -4.22 32.19
N GLN A 231 -49.47 -4.14 33.39
CA GLN A 231 -48.61 -3.04 33.83
C GLN A 231 -47.11 -3.38 33.71
N ALA A 232 -46.77 -4.59 33.20
CA ALA A 232 -45.41 -5.09 33.08
C ALA A 232 -44.97 -5.09 31.63
N PHE A 233 -43.75 -4.56 31.38
CA PHE A 233 -43.20 -4.37 30.04
C PHE A 233 -41.71 -4.70 30.02
N ALA A 234 -41.23 -5.36 28.96
CA ALA A 234 -39.80 -5.28 28.63
C ALA A 234 -39.52 -3.98 27.91
N VAL A 235 -38.44 -3.31 28.27
CA VAL A 235 -38.02 -2.07 27.58
C VAL A 235 -36.79 -2.35 26.74
N ILE A 236 -36.94 -2.21 25.43
CA ILE A 236 -35.83 -2.32 24.49
C ILE A 236 -35.31 -0.94 24.08
N TRP A 237 -34.07 -0.92 23.59
CA TRP A 237 -33.46 0.22 22.95
C TRP A 237 -32.99 -0.13 21.56
N THR A 238 -33.23 0.77 20.58
CA THR A 238 -32.75 0.57 19.22
C THR A 238 -32.41 1.89 18.53
N THR A 239 -31.43 1.85 17.61
CA THR A 239 -31.06 2.95 16.73
C THR A 239 -31.57 2.78 15.30
N THR A 240 -32.31 1.69 15.03
CA THR A 240 -32.88 1.35 13.72
C THR A 240 -34.41 1.14 13.84
N PRO A 241 -35.21 2.19 14.05
CA PRO A 241 -36.67 2.05 14.22
C PRO A 241 -37.36 1.30 13.09
N TRP A 242 -36.85 1.38 11.87
CA TRP A 242 -37.43 0.71 10.71
C TRP A 242 -37.38 -0.83 10.78
N THR A 243 -36.57 -1.44 11.68
CA THR A 243 -36.55 -2.89 11.86
C THR A 243 -37.65 -3.40 12.78
N MET A 244 -38.32 -2.52 13.51
CA MET A 244 -39.38 -2.88 14.48
C MET A 244 -40.47 -3.79 13.92
N PRO A 245 -41.03 -3.56 12.69
CA PRO A 245 -42.06 -4.45 12.16
C PRO A 245 -41.62 -5.90 12.01
N ALA A 246 -40.31 -6.15 11.85
CA ALA A 246 -39.75 -7.48 11.67
C ALA A 246 -39.30 -8.16 13.01
N ASN A 247 -39.53 -7.54 14.16
CA ASN A 247 -39.19 -8.11 15.44
C ASN A 247 -39.92 -9.45 15.69
N VAL A 248 -39.19 -10.47 16.20
CA VAL A 248 -39.72 -11.78 16.58
C VAL A 248 -39.27 -12.20 17.98
N ALA A 249 -38.27 -11.52 18.56
CA ALA A 249 -37.71 -11.91 19.85
C ALA A 249 -37.12 -10.69 20.58
N ILE A 250 -36.78 -10.91 21.85
CA ILE A 250 -35.97 -10.00 22.67
C ILE A 250 -34.77 -10.79 23.18
N SER A 251 -33.55 -10.36 22.89
CA SER A 251 -32.34 -11.02 23.38
C SER A 251 -31.91 -10.44 24.72
N VAL A 252 -31.52 -11.30 25.64
CA VAL A 252 -30.96 -10.99 26.97
C VAL A 252 -29.67 -11.77 27.20
N ASN A 253 -28.79 -11.31 28.07
CA ASN A 253 -27.59 -12.05 28.44
C ASN A 253 -27.87 -12.91 29.67
N PRO A 254 -27.68 -14.24 29.62
CA PRO A 254 -28.00 -15.12 30.73
C PRO A 254 -27.18 -14.89 32.00
N GLU A 255 -25.97 -14.30 31.86
CA GLU A 255 -25.06 -14.05 32.98
C GLU A 255 -25.28 -12.69 33.65
N LEU A 256 -26.07 -11.80 33.05
CA LEU A 256 -26.36 -10.49 33.62
C LEU A 256 -27.55 -10.55 34.57
N GLU A 257 -27.56 -9.62 35.55
CA GLU A 257 -28.69 -9.42 36.46
C GLU A 257 -29.73 -8.52 35.83
N TYR A 258 -30.99 -8.93 35.86
CA TYR A 258 -32.17 -8.18 35.42
C TYR A 258 -33.08 -7.87 36.61
N GLY A 259 -33.90 -6.85 36.45
CA GLY A 259 -34.85 -6.48 37.49
C GLY A 259 -36.09 -5.83 36.93
N TRP A 260 -37.17 -5.91 37.71
CA TRP A 260 -38.34 -5.09 37.48
C TRP A 260 -38.14 -3.71 38.11
N VAL A 261 -38.26 -2.70 37.31
CA VAL A 261 -38.13 -1.28 37.71
C VAL A 261 -39.51 -0.66 37.77
N LYS A 262 -39.93 -0.32 38.95
CA LYS A 262 -41.25 0.34 39.19
C LYS A 262 -41.14 1.81 38.84
N VAL A 263 -42.04 2.29 37.97
CA VAL A 263 -42.18 3.68 37.54
C VAL A 263 -43.66 4.06 37.61
N GLY A 264 -44.09 4.74 38.67
CA GLY A 264 -45.50 4.97 38.89
C GLY A 264 -46.27 3.69 39.04
N ASP A 265 -47.25 3.43 38.14
CA ASP A 265 -48.04 2.22 38.10
C ASP A 265 -47.49 1.15 37.12
N GLU A 266 -46.44 1.43 36.37
CA GLU A 266 -45.84 0.50 35.40
C GLU A 266 -44.55 -0.12 35.94
N TYR A 267 -44.18 -1.30 35.39
CA TYR A 267 -43.01 -2.08 35.75
C TYR A 267 -42.21 -2.38 34.50
N TYR A 268 -40.93 -1.97 34.47
CA TYR A 268 -40.04 -2.12 33.30
C TYR A 268 -38.97 -3.15 33.58
N LEU A 269 -38.82 -4.13 32.70
CA LEU A 269 -37.77 -5.13 32.73
C LEU A 269 -36.53 -4.55 32.05
N MET A 270 -35.39 -4.52 32.77
CA MET A 270 -34.06 -4.09 32.28
C MET A 270 -32.94 -4.80 33.03
N ALA A 271 -31.73 -4.78 32.47
CA ALA A 271 -30.53 -5.15 33.22
C ALA A 271 -30.26 -4.10 34.31
N THR A 272 -30.04 -4.58 35.56
CA THR A 272 -29.97 -3.71 36.73
C THR A 272 -28.85 -2.67 36.67
N GLU A 273 -27.71 -2.99 36.02
CA GLU A 273 -26.58 -2.08 35.84
C GLU A 273 -26.86 -0.92 34.86
N LEU A 274 -27.82 -1.08 33.96
CA LEU A 274 -28.18 -0.09 32.95
C LEU A 274 -29.38 0.80 33.37
N VAL A 275 -30.03 0.48 34.46
CA VAL A 275 -31.27 1.18 34.90
C VAL A 275 -31.05 2.67 35.05
N ASP A 276 -30.04 3.11 35.79
CA ASP A 276 -29.81 4.52 36.07
C ASP A 276 -29.54 5.34 34.78
N ALA A 277 -28.75 4.76 33.86
CA ALA A 277 -28.46 5.37 32.58
C ALA A 277 -29.70 5.47 31.68
N ALA A 278 -30.46 4.37 31.56
CA ALA A 278 -31.69 4.31 30.79
C ALA A 278 -32.78 5.24 31.35
N MET A 279 -33.00 5.30 32.68
CA MET A 279 -33.97 6.19 33.31
C MET A 279 -33.60 7.67 33.09
N LYS A 280 -32.33 8.01 33.20
CA LYS A 280 -31.83 9.34 32.90
C LYS A 280 -32.09 9.75 31.44
N ASP A 281 -31.81 8.86 30.49
CA ASP A 281 -32.02 9.12 29.06
C ASP A 281 -33.51 9.26 28.73
N ILE A 282 -34.37 8.46 29.36
CA ILE A 282 -35.83 8.52 29.21
C ILE A 282 -36.40 9.79 29.89
N GLY A 283 -35.70 10.34 30.88
CA GLY A 283 -36.13 11.53 31.65
C GLY A 283 -37.02 11.15 32.84
N ILE A 284 -36.82 9.97 33.44
CA ILE A 284 -37.57 9.48 34.63
C ILE A 284 -36.63 9.58 35.83
N GLU A 285 -37.06 10.35 36.88
CA GLU A 285 -36.26 10.54 38.10
C GLU A 285 -36.73 9.67 39.27
N ASP A 286 -38.03 9.31 39.30
CA ASP A 286 -38.63 8.52 40.37
C ASP A 286 -38.89 7.10 39.95
N TYR A 287 -38.01 6.17 40.37
CA TYR A 287 -38.08 4.72 40.06
C TYR A 287 -37.44 3.89 41.17
N GLU A 288 -37.85 2.62 41.27
CA GLU A 288 -37.32 1.67 42.22
C GLU A 288 -37.15 0.28 41.59
N ILE A 289 -36.00 -0.38 41.81
CA ILE A 289 -35.78 -1.76 41.40
C ILE A 289 -36.42 -2.68 42.49
N VAL A 290 -37.56 -3.29 42.18
CA VAL A 290 -38.40 -4.01 43.15
C VAL A 290 -38.17 -5.53 43.13
N ASN A 291 -37.49 -6.07 42.15
CA ASN A 291 -37.14 -7.49 42.06
C ASN A 291 -35.86 -7.67 41.21
N ARG A 292 -35.07 -8.70 41.48
CA ARG A 292 -33.83 -9.01 40.78
C ARG A 292 -33.72 -10.51 40.52
N PHE A 293 -33.21 -10.88 39.32
CA PHE A 293 -33.05 -12.29 38.91
C PHE A 293 -31.99 -12.38 37.79
N SER A 294 -31.54 -13.58 37.47
CA SER A 294 -30.59 -13.80 36.36
C SER A 294 -31.30 -13.70 35.01
N GLY A 295 -30.57 -13.22 34.00
CA GLY A 295 -31.07 -13.23 32.62
C GLY A 295 -31.46 -14.63 32.14
N ALA A 296 -30.84 -15.68 32.67
CA ALA A 296 -31.21 -17.07 32.37
C ALA A 296 -32.66 -17.42 32.82
N ASP A 297 -33.17 -16.77 33.84
CA ASP A 297 -34.56 -16.96 34.32
C ASP A 297 -35.62 -16.41 33.35
N LEU A 298 -35.18 -15.58 32.41
CA LEU A 298 -36.02 -14.95 31.36
C LEU A 298 -36.17 -15.83 30.12
N GLU A 299 -35.40 -16.92 29.98
CA GLU A 299 -35.38 -17.73 28.75
C GLU A 299 -36.79 -18.24 28.40
N LEU A 300 -37.24 -17.97 27.16
CA LEU A 300 -38.55 -18.28 26.61
C LEU A 300 -39.73 -17.56 27.29
N ALA A 301 -39.51 -16.48 28.03
CA ALA A 301 -40.59 -15.58 28.43
C ALA A 301 -41.17 -14.90 27.17
N GLU A 302 -42.42 -14.46 27.24
CA GLU A 302 -43.13 -13.92 26.09
C GLU A 302 -43.63 -12.49 26.34
N PHE A 303 -43.44 -11.63 25.36
CA PHE A 303 -43.93 -10.27 25.33
C PHE A 303 -44.70 -10.03 24.03
N LYS A 304 -45.72 -9.17 24.06
CA LYS A 304 -46.48 -8.81 22.87
C LYS A 304 -45.71 -7.77 22.05
N HIS A 305 -45.64 -7.94 20.74
CA HIS A 305 -45.12 -6.93 19.85
C HIS A 305 -45.95 -5.63 19.96
N PRO A 306 -45.37 -4.40 19.98
CA PRO A 306 -46.09 -3.19 20.29
C PRO A 306 -47.17 -2.73 19.29
N PHE A 307 -47.19 -3.26 18.05
CA PHE A 307 -48.16 -2.88 17.02
C PHE A 307 -48.41 -3.96 15.93
N VAL A 308 -47.88 -5.19 16.10
CA VAL A 308 -48.17 -6.31 15.23
C VAL A 308 -48.70 -7.47 16.06
N GLU A 309 -49.70 -8.20 15.60
CA GLU A 309 -50.24 -9.39 16.31
C GLU A 309 -49.22 -10.53 16.25
N ARG A 310 -48.17 -10.40 17.04
CA ARG A 310 -47.06 -11.34 17.17
C ARG A 310 -46.52 -11.32 18.59
N THR A 311 -46.03 -12.47 19.03
CA THR A 311 -45.30 -12.60 20.28
C THR A 311 -43.81 -12.45 20.06
N SER A 312 -43.12 -11.73 20.92
CA SER A 312 -41.66 -11.59 20.99
C SER A 312 -41.12 -12.47 22.10
N THR A 313 -40.47 -13.57 21.77
CA THR A 313 -39.93 -14.54 22.72
C THR A 313 -38.56 -14.13 23.22
N VAL A 314 -38.30 -14.29 24.52
CA VAL A 314 -36.97 -13.99 25.09
C VAL A 314 -35.96 -15.10 24.75
N LEU A 315 -34.83 -14.72 24.19
CA LEU A 315 -33.71 -15.60 23.87
C LEU A 315 -32.46 -15.18 24.64
N CYS A 316 -31.69 -16.16 25.13
CA CYS A 316 -30.42 -15.91 25.82
C CYS A 316 -29.23 -15.92 24.88
N GLY A 317 -28.50 -14.78 24.82
CA GLY A 317 -27.34 -14.59 23.91
C GLY A 317 -26.23 -13.75 24.52
N ASP A 318 -24.99 -14.17 24.29
CA ASP A 318 -23.79 -13.54 24.86
C ASP A 318 -23.43 -12.20 24.15
N HIS A 319 -24.07 -11.92 23.01
CA HIS A 319 -23.91 -10.65 22.26
C HIS A 319 -24.55 -9.45 22.96
N VAL A 320 -25.39 -9.66 23.96
CA VAL A 320 -25.99 -8.58 24.75
C VAL A 320 -24.97 -8.08 25.78
N THR A 321 -24.61 -6.79 25.70
CA THR A 321 -23.60 -6.16 26.55
C THR A 321 -24.20 -5.06 27.44
N LEU A 322 -23.38 -4.54 28.37
CA LEU A 322 -23.74 -3.41 29.27
C LEU A 322 -23.22 -2.06 28.74
N GLU A 323 -22.82 -1.94 27.48
CA GLU A 323 -22.27 -0.70 26.95
C GLU A 323 -23.31 0.40 26.74
N ALA A 324 -24.54 0.03 26.37
CA ALA A 324 -25.63 0.96 26.12
C ALA A 324 -27.00 0.27 26.18
N GLY A 325 -28.08 1.08 26.26
CA GLY A 325 -29.46 0.62 26.15
C GLY A 325 -30.02 0.13 27.47
N THR A 326 -30.72 -1.02 27.46
CA THR A 326 -31.47 -1.56 28.58
C THR A 326 -31.07 -3.00 28.97
N GLY A 327 -30.16 -3.64 28.20
CA GLY A 327 -29.87 -5.05 28.35
C GLY A 327 -30.97 -5.99 27.78
N CYS A 328 -32.07 -5.43 27.27
CA CYS A 328 -33.07 -6.11 26.46
C CYS A 328 -32.93 -5.67 25.02
N VAL A 329 -32.43 -6.55 24.13
CA VAL A 329 -32.14 -6.20 22.74
C VAL A 329 -33.26 -6.65 21.81
N HIS A 330 -33.79 -5.70 21.04
CA HIS A 330 -34.74 -5.96 19.97
C HIS A 330 -34.10 -6.89 18.94
N THR A 331 -34.72 -7.99 18.61
CA THR A 331 -34.22 -9.05 17.76
C THR A 331 -35.09 -9.24 16.52
N ALA A 332 -34.52 -8.86 15.35
CA ALA A 332 -35.13 -8.99 14.02
C ALA A 332 -34.19 -9.78 13.09
N PRO A 333 -34.31 -11.10 12.99
CA PRO A 333 -33.35 -12.00 12.36
C PRO A 333 -33.11 -11.72 10.87
N ALA A 334 -34.02 -11.04 10.20
CA ALA A 334 -33.81 -10.61 8.80
C ALA A 334 -32.91 -9.39 8.66
N HIS A 335 -32.61 -8.66 9.75
CA HIS A 335 -31.96 -7.35 9.72
C HIS A 335 -30.80 -7.20 10.74
N GLY A 336 -30.32 -8.29 11.31
CA GLY A 336 -29.16 -8.35 12.20
C GLY A 336 -28.49 -9.73 12.13
N GLU A 337 -27.16 -9.77 12.07
CA GLU A 337 -26.40 -11.04 12.00
C GLU A 337 -26.49 -11.81 13.31
N ASP A 338 -26.30 -11.15 14.45
CA ASP A 338 -26.44 -11.77 15.77
C ASP A 338 -27.89 -12.22 16.02
N ASP A 339 -28.86 -11.41 15.58
CA ASP A 339 -30.29 -11.73 15.63
C ASP A 339 -30.61 -13.00 14.84
N PHE A 340 -30.04 -13.12 13.65
CA PHE A 340 -30.20 -14.30 12.81
C PHE A 340 -29.57 -15.53 13.47
N ASN A 341 -28.34 -15.42 13.94
CA ASN A 341 -27.61 -16.52 14.53
C ASN A 341 -28.28 -17.07 15.78
N ILE A 342 -28.76 -16.19 16.67
CA ILE A 342 -29.44 -16.62 17.90
C ILE A 342 -30.78 -17.31 17.60
N VAL A 343 -31.58 -16.75 16.67
CA VAL A 343 -32.87 -17.37 16.29
C VAL A 343 -32.62 -18.73 15.63
N MET A 344 -31.65 -18.84 14.72
CA MET A 344 -31.33 -20.10 14.06
C MET A 344 -30.80 -21.14 15.04
N ARG A 345 -30.02 -20.74 16.07
CA ARG A 345 -29.56 -21.63 17.12
C ARG A 345 -30.73 -22.24 17.89
N TYR A 346 -31.66 -21.40 18.36
CA TYR A 346 -32.83 -21.84 19.11
C TYR A 346 -33.76 -22.74 18.29
N ASN A 347 -33.98 -22.41 17.02
CA ASN A 347 -34.76 -23.26 16.11
C ASN A 347 -34.08 -24.61 15.85
N LYS A 348 -32.76 -24.63 15.67
CA LYS A 348 -32.00 -25.88 15.47
C LYS A 348 -32.00 -26.78 16.73
N GLU A 349 -31.96 -26.17 17.91
CA GLU A 349 -32.06 -26.86 19.17
C GLU A 349 -33.50 -27.39 19.46
N GLY A 350 -34.46 -27.05 18.60
CA GLY A 350 -35.87 -27.45 18.79
C GLY A 350 -36.56 -26.73 19.96
N LYS A 351 -35.98 -25.62 20.46
CA LYS A 351 -36.55 -24.82 21.55
C LYS A 351 -37.62 -23.85 21.04
N THR A 352 -37.50 -23.40 19.81
CA THR A 352 -38.45 -22.48 19.15
C THR A 352 -38.63 -22.82 17.67
N GLU A 353 -39.68 -22.22 17.04
CA GLU A 353 -39.90 -22.22 15.60
C GLU A 353 -40.12 -20.77 15.11
N LEU A 354 -39.20 -19.86 15.47
CA LEU A 354 -39.32 -18.45 15.15
C LEU A 354 -39.03 -18.19 13.65
N PRO A 355 -39.90 -17.41 12.98
CA PRO A 355 -39.74 -17.14 11.55
C PRO A 355 -38.62 -16.09 11.28
N ILE A 356 -38.01 -16.16 10.11
CA ILE A 356 -37.18 -15.10 9.56
C ILE A 356 -38.10 -14.13 8.79
N VAL A 357 -38.50 -13.04 9.44
CA VAL A 357 -39.47 -12.09 8.91
C VAL A 357 -38.73 -11.03 8.06
N SER A 358 -38.72 -11.21 6.74
CA SER A 358 -38.12 -10.29 5.79
C SER A 358 -39.20 -9.42 5.13
N LEU A 359 -39.30 -8.15 5.51
CA LEU A 359 -40.33 -7.22 5.05
C LEU A 359 -39.82 -6.14 4.08
N VAL A 360 -38.52 -6.19 3.74
CA VAL A 360 -37.85 -5.19 2.89
C VAL A 360 -37.38 -5.84 1.60
N ASN A 361 -37.75 -5.24 0.46
CA ASN A 361 -37.35 -5.71 -0.86
C ASN A 361 -35.90 -5.29 -1.22
N GLU A 362 -35.48 -5.60 -2.44
CA GLU A 362 -34.13 -5.34 -2.96
C GLU A 362 -33.77 -3.86 -2.99
N THR A 363 -34.75 -2.99 -3.24
CA THR A 363 -34.61 -1.53 -3.36
C THR A 363 -34.74 -0.80 -2.01
N GLY A 364 -34.89 -1.52 -0.90
CA GLY A 364 -35.04 -0.93 0.43
C GLY A 364 -36.45 -0.45 0.76
N ASN A 365 -37.47 -0.84 0.00
CA ASN A 365 -38.84 -0.49 0.29
C ASN A 365 -39.55 -1.62 1.04
N TYR A 366 -40.45 -1.26 1.95
CA TYR A 366 -41.31 -2.26 2.59
C TYR A 366 -42.22 -2.97 1.58
N THR A 367 -42.30 -4.29 1.72
CA THR A 367 -43.29 -5.09 0.99
C THR A 367 -44.69 -4.88 1.54
N LYS A 368 -45.74 -5.32 0.80
CA LYS A 368 -47.14 -5.21 1.26
C LYS A 368 -47.38 -5.89 2.60
N GLN A 369 -46.63 -6.93 2.92
CA GLN A 369 -46.77 -7.72 4.16
C GLN A 369 -46.44 -6.93 5.43
N VAL A 370 -45.76 -5.77 5.35
CA VAL A 370 -45.44 -4.95 6.53
C VAL A 370 -46.69 -4.45 7.25
N ASP A 371 -47.80 -4.26 6.52
CA ASP A 371 -49.06 -3.78 7.09
C ASP A 371 -50.00 -4.95 7.53
N ASP A 372 -49.59 -6.21 7.29
CA ASP A 372 -50.38 -7.39 7.71
C ASP A 372 -50.36 -7.53 9.23
N ASN A 373 -51.51 -7.89 9.78
CA ASN A 373 -51.71 -8.15 11.23
C ASN A 373 -51.29 -6.99 12.16
N ARG A 374 -51.28 -5.76 11.68
CA ARG A 374 -51.06 -4.56 12.52
C ARG A 374 -52.30 -4.30 13.37
N TYR A 375 -52.09 -3.82 14.61
CA TYR A 375 -53.16 -3.35 15.49
C TYR A 375 -52.84 -1.92 15.99
N GLY A 376 -53.86 -1.29 16.53
CA GLY A 376 -53.77 0.10 17.00
C GLY A 376 -53.88 1.10 15.82
N ASP A 377 -52.86 1.93 15.67
CA ASP A 377 -52.89 2.96 14.62
C ASP A 377 -52.58 2.37 13.23
N THR A 378 -53.50 2.56 12.30
CA THR A 378 -53.35 2.18 10.90
C THR A 378 -53.33 3.38 9.93
N GLU A 379 -53.28 4.63 10.47
CA GLU A 379 -53.28 5.85 9.67
C GLU A 379 -51.97 6.06 8.89
N PHE A 380 -50.90 5.37 9.31
CA PHE A 380 -49.56 5.45 8.67
C PHE A 380 -49.22 4.13 7.94
N PRO A 381 -49.62 3.97 6.67
CA PRO A 381 -49.27 2.79 5.88
C PRO A 381 -47.73 2.74 5.67
N LEU A 382 -47.14 1.56 5.82
CA LEU A 382 -45.71 1.38 5.61
C LEU A 382 -45.40 0.71 4.27
N ALA A 383 -46.33 -0.02 3.67
CA ALA A 383 -46.14 -0.70 2.38
C ALA A 383 -45.70 0.24 1.27
N GLY A 384 -44.60 -0.10 0.60
CA GLY A 384 -43.99 0.70 -0.47
C GLY A 384 -43.13 1.91 -0.01
N VAL A 385 -43.08 2.18 1.30
CA VAL A 385 -42.25 3.26 1.85
C VAL A 385 -40.79 2.79 1.95
N GLU A 386 -39.86 3.67 1.56
CA GLU A 386 -38.43 3.44 1.75
C GLU A 386 -38.10 3.43 3.26
N ILE A 387 -37.22 2.52 3.70
CA ILE A 387 -36.98 2.24 5.14
C ILE A 387 -36.48 3.45 5.92
N HIS A 388 -35.67 4.32 5.36
CA HIS A 388 -35.20 5.52 6.06
C HIS A 388 -36.29 6.59 6.16
N ASP A 389 -37.19 6.68 5.20
CA ASP A 389 -38.38 7.53 5.23
C ASP A 389 -39.44 6.94 6.19
N ALA A 390 -39.43 5.64 6.40
CA ALA A 390 -40.34 4.92 7.29
C ALA A 390 -40.00 5.05 8.77
N GLU A 391 -38.80 5.53 9.15
CA GLU A 391 -38.41 5.69 10.57
C GLU A 391 -39.41 6.57 11.33
N VAL A 392 -39.80 7.71 10.75
CA VAL A 392 -40.73 8.63 11.37
C VAL A 392 -42.17 8.06 11.48
N PRO A 393 -42.78 7.46 10.45
CA PRO A 393 -44.03 6.71 10.56
C PRO A 393 -43.99 5.63 11.64
N VAL A 394 -42.95 4.80 11.71
CA VAL A 394 -42.84 3.75 12.76
C VAL A 394 -42.82 4.36 14.16
N ILE A 395 -42.05 5.43 14.36
CA ILE A 395 -42.02 6.14 15.65
C ILE A 395 -43.40 6.69 16.02
N LYS A 396 -44.18 7.24 15.07
CA LYS A 396 -45.55 7.72 15.31
C LYS A 396 -46.50 6.58 15.68
N ILE A 397 -46.40 5.42 15.01
CA ILE A 397 -47.19 4.23 15.35
C ILE A 397 -46.92 3.79 16.78
N LEU A 398 -45.65 3.71 17.18
CA LEU A 398 -45.23 3.37 18.55
C LEU A 398 -45.77 4.39 19.60
N ALA A 399 -45.72 5.68 19.27
CA ALA A 399 -46.24 6.74 20.16
C ALA A 399 -47.79 6.65 20.29
N HIS A 400 -48.50 6.41 19.20
CA HIS A 400 -49.95 6.28 19.20
C HIS A 400 -50.41 5.06 20.01
N ASN A 401 -49.66 3.95 19.93
CA ASN A 401 -49.93 2.71 20.71
C ASN A 401 -49.39 2.80 22.14
N ASN A 402 -48.95 3.96 22.61
CA ASN A 402 -48.38 4.17 23.93
C ASN A 402 -47.20 3.23 24.27
N ALA A 403 -46.46 2.85 23.26
CA ALA A 403 -45.28 1.97 23.37
C ALA A 403 -43.96 2.72 23.35
N LEU A 404 -43.90 3.97 22.84
CA LEU A 404 -42.73 4.79 22.82
C LEU A 404 -42.50 5.47 24.17
N LEU A 405 -41.38 5.22 24.83
CA LEU A 405 -40.99 5.90 26.07
C LEU A 405 -40.19 7.14 25.82
N HIS A 406 -39.21 7.06 24.93
CA HIS A 406 -38.33 8.17 24.61
C HIS A 406 -37.85 8.13 23.18
N LYS A 407 -37.54 9.30 22.60
CA LYS A 407 -36.91 9.48 21.31
C LYS A 407 -35.84 10.55 21.37
N SER A 408 -34.67 10.22 20.95
CA SER A 408 -33.54 11.14 20.74
C SER A 408 -32.87 10.90 19.38
N SER A 409 -31.77 11.59 19.13
CA SER A 409 -30.93 11.31 17.97
C SER A 409 -29.47 11.22 18.39
N LEU A 410 -28.75 10.31 17.78
CA LEU A 410 -27.33 10.14 18.03
C LEU A 410 -26.55 10.11 16.72
N ARG A 411 -25.27 10.41 16.78
CA ARG A 411 -24.32 10.23 15.69
C ARG A 411 -23.42 9.05 16.01
N HIS A 412 -23.27 8.16 15.06
CA HIS A 412 -22.46 6.95 15.24
C HIS A 412 -21.84 6.53 13.91
N GLN A 413 -20.83 5.67 13.96
CA GLN A 413 -20.27 5.04 12.79
C GLN A 413 -21.26 4.01 12.23
N TYR A 414 -21.58 4.12 10.94
CA TYR A 414 -22.54 3.27 10.26
C TYR A 414 -21.94 2.69 8.97
N ALA A 415 -22.27 1.47 8.65
CA ALA A 415 -21.78 0.79 7.46
C ALA A 415 -22.35 1.42 6.18
N HIS A 416 -21.48 1.73 5.23
CA HIS A 416 -21.80 2.32 3.92
C HIS A 416 -21.21 1.46 2.81
N CYS A 417 -21.88 1.44 1.67
CA CYS A 417 -21.36 0.80 0.49
C CYS A 417 -20.08 1.51 0.00
N TRP A 418 -19.02 0.75 -0.16
CA TRP A 418 -17.72 1.29 -0.60
C TRP A 418 -17.80 2.03 -1.94
N ARG A 419 -18.80 1.72 -2.78
CA ARG A 419 -18.95 2.24 -4.13
C ARG A 419 -19.86 3.43 -4.24
N CYS A 420 -21.13 3.28 -3.87
CA CYS A 420 -22.11 4.38 -3.97
C CYS A 420 -22.11 5.32 -2.75
N LYS A 421 -21.40 4.94 -1.67
CA LYS A 421 -21.30 5.68 -0.40
C LYS A 421 -22.63 5.84 0.34
N ASN A 422 -23.68 5.13 -0.06
CA ASN A 422 -24.94 5.12 0.66
C ASN A 422 -24.90 4.14 1.84
N PRO A 423 -25.68 4.38 2.90
CA PRO A 423 -25.83 3.44 4.00
C PRO A 423 -26.28 2.06 3.49
N VAL A 424 -25.75 1.01 4.08
CA VAL A 424 -26.18 -0.36 3.80
C VAL A 424 -27.04 -0.89 4.94
N ILE A 425 -27.79 -1.96 4.67
CA ILE A 425 -28.60 -2.65 5.67
C ILE A 425 -28.14 -4.11 5.79
N TYR A 426 -28.55 -4.75 6.85
CA TYR A 426 -28.59 -6.21 6.91
C TYR A 426 -29.92 -6.69 6.33
N ARG A 427 -29.85 -7.70 5.41
CA ARG A 427 -31.03 -8.29 4.78
C ARG A 427 -30.86 -9.80 4.68
N ALA A 428 -31.80 -10.55 5.23
CA ALA A 428 -31.84 -11.99 5.00
C ALA A 428 -32.26 -12.29 3.56
N THR A 429 -31.42 -13.02 2.86
CA THR A 429 -31.63 -13.41 1.46
C THR A 429 -30.89 -14.71 1.16
N GLU A 430 -31.42 -15.50 0.21
CA GLU A 430 -30.71 -16.66 -0.29
C GLU A 430 -29.51 -16.23 -1.14
N GLN A 431 -28.34 -16.70 -0.78
CA GLN A 431 -27.07 -16.40 -1.45
C GLN A 431 -26.22 -17.65 -1.59
N TRP A 432 -25.21 -17.60 -2.48
CA TRP A 432 -24.15 -18.58 -2.54
C TRP A 432 -23.00 -18.16 -1.65
N PHE A 433 -22.54 -19.08 -0.83
CA PHE A 433 -21.47 -18.88 0.16
C PHE A 433 -20.32 -19.84 -0.06
N SER A 434 -19.11 -19.39 0.27
CA SER A 434 -18.02 -20.27 0.61
C SER A 434 -17.96 -20.47 2.13
N SER A 435 -18.05 -21.70 2.58
CA SER A 435 -17.90 -22.09 3.99
C SER A 435 -16.42 -22.00 4.38
N VAL A 436 -16.05 -20.94 5.06
CA VAL A 436 -14.66 -20.73 5.52
C VAL A 436 -14.28 -21.74 6.59
N ASP A 437 -15.22 -22.20 7.40
CA ASP A 437 -14.98 -23.19 8.47
C ASP A 437 -14.34 -24.49 7.96
N GLY A 438 -14.67 -24.89 6.72
CA GLY A 438 -14.15 -26.11 6.10
C GLY A 438 -12.63 -26.11 5.87
N TYR A 439 -12.00 -24.94 5.83
CA TYR A 439 -10.55 -24.79 5.57
C TYR A 439 -9.88 -23.70 6.41
N ARG A 440 -10.58 -23.09 7.38
CA ARG A 440 -10.08 -22.04 8.28
C ARG A 440 -8.76 -22.43 8.94
N GLN A 441 -8.70 -23.61 9.56
CA GLN A 441 -7.49 -24.04 10.27
C GLN A 441 -6.31 -24.17 9.32
N GLN A 442 -6.51 -24.69 8.12
CA GLN A 442 -5.45 -24.78 7.09
C GLN A 442 -4.96 -23.38 6.66
N ALA A 443 -5.86 -22.40 6.58
CA ALA A 443 -5.49 -21.03 6.26
C ALA A 443 -4.69 -20.38 7.40
N LEU A 444 -5.07 -20.59 8.66
CA LEU A 444 -4.30 -20.12 9.82
C LEU A 444 -2.91 -20.78 9.89
N ASP A 445 -2.84 -22.08 9.67
CA ASP A 445 -1.56 -22.81 9.61
C ASP A 445 -0.65 -22.30 8.47
N ALA A 446 -1.24 -21.93 7.33
CA ALA A 446 -0.49 -21.34 6.22
C ALA A 446 0.05 -19.94 6.56
N ILE A 447 -0.74 -19.10 7.25
CA ILE A 447 -0.32 -17.79 7.74
C ILE A 447 0.87 -17.91 8.69
N ASP A 448 0.81 -18.87 9.62
CA ASP A 448 1.84 -19.07 10.64
C ASP A 448 3.16 -19.66 10.10
N ASN A 449 3.06 -20.61 9.15
CA ASN A 449 4.17 -21.48 8.82
C ASN A 449 4.69 -21.38 7.38
N GLN A 450 3.93 -20.77 6.46
CA GLN A 450 4.28 -20.74 5.04
C GLN A 450 4.64 -19.35 4.53
N VAL A 451 4.26 -18.28 5.23
CA VAL A 451 4.35 -16.90 4.73
C VAL A 451 5.23 -16.04 5.62
N GLN A 452 6.16 -15.31 5.01
CA GLN A 452 6.91 -14.25 5.66
C GLN A 452 6.14 -12.92 5.54
N TRP A 453 5.78 -12.32 6.67
CA TRP A 453 5.07 -11.05 6.74
C TRP A 453 6.02 -9.90 7.00
N ILE A 454 6.01 -8.89 6.11
CA ILE A 454 6.87 -7.70 6.17
C ILE A 454 5.96 -6.46 6.05
N PRO A 455 5.85 -5.63 7.08
CA PRO A 455 6.35 -5.83 8.46
C PRO A 455 5.61 -6.95 9.21
N LYS A 456 6.16 -7.38 10.33
CA LYS A 456 5.64 -8.52 11.13
C LYS A 456 4.19 -8.35 11.60
N TRP A 457 3.73 -7.13 11.85
CA TRP A 457 2.34 -6.87 12.27
C TRP A 457 1.29 -7.33 11.23
N GLY A 458 1.69 -7.48 9.97
CA GLY A 458 0.84 -8.02 8.93
C GLY A 458 0.32 -9.43 9.23
N HIS A 459 1.14 -10.25 9.93
CA HIS A 459 0.76 -11.58 10.41
C HIS A 459 -0.47 -11.52 11.32
N ASP A 460 -0.39 -10.77 12.42
CA ASP A 460 -1.47 -10.73 13.42
C ASP A 460 -2.76 -10.15 12.82
N ARG A 461 -2.59 -9.19 11.90
CA ARG A 461 -3.72 -8.56 11.23
C ARG A 461 -4.51 -9.56 10.36
N ILE A 462 -3.85 -10.32 9.50
CA ILE A 462 -4.52 -11.28 8.65
C ILE A 462 -4.99 -12.51 9.44
N PHE A 463 -4.20 -12.94 10.43
CA PHE A 463 -4.54 -14.06 11.29
C PHE A 463 -5.88 -13.81 12.00
N ASN A 464 -6.03 -12.66 12.66
CA ASN A 464 -7.27 -12.30 13.33
C ASN A 464 -8.44 -12.17 12.33
N MET A 465 -8.21 -11.58 11.17
CA MET A 465 -9.24 -11.46 10.13
C MET A 465 -9.73 -12.81 9.61
N VAL A 466 -8.86 -13.80 9.47
CA VAL A 466 -9.24 -15.14 9.00
C VAL A 466 -9.86 -15.97 10.15
N ARG A 467 -9.31 -15.84 11.37
CA ARG A 467 -9.85 -16.51 12.56
C ARG A 467 -11.31 -16.15 12.80
N ASP A 468 -11.62 -14.86 12.74
CA ASP A 468 -12.93 -14.33 13.12
C ASP A 468 -13.88 -14.15 11.90
N ARG A 469 -13.42 -14.55 10.70
CA ARG A 469 -14.20 -14.40 9.46
C ARG A 469 -15.41 -15.33 9.44
N GLY A 470 -16.59 -14.79 9.15
CA GLY A 470 -17.76 -15.57 8.76
C GLY A 470 -17.63 -16.20 7.36
N ASP A 471 -18.68 -16.89 6.92
CA ASP A 471 -18.73 -17.42 5.56
C ASP A 471 -18.69 -16.29 4.52
N TRP A 472 -18.00 -16.54 3.43
CA TRP A 472 -17.83 -15.56 2.37
C TRP A 472 -19.02 -15.62 1.40
N VAL A 473 -19.84 -14.56 1.34
CA VAL A 473 -20.90 -14.41 0.34
C VAL A 473 -20.26 -14.18 -1.04
N ILE A 474 -20.41 -15.19 -1.93
CA ILE A 474 -19.81 -15.17 -3.27
C ILE A 474 -20.72 -14.50 -4.29
N SER A 475 -22.05 -14.67 -4.18
CA SER A 475 -23.01 -14.20 -5.17
C SER A 475 -23.21 -12.69 -5.14
N ARG A 476 -23.27 -12.10 -6.34
CA ARG A 476 -23.61 -10.69 -6.56
C ARG A 476 -24.71 -10.57 -7.60
N GLN A 477 -25.75 -9.77 -7.34
CA GLN A 477 -26.88 -9.52 -8.21
C GLN A 477 -26.49 -8.49 -9.28
N ARG A 478 -25.50 -8.88 -10.13
CA ARG A 478 -24.91 -8.08 -11.20
C ARG A 478 -24.81 -8.88 -12.48
N ILE A 479 -24.58 -8.18 -13.59
CA ILE A 479 -24.46 -8.79 -14.92
C ILE A 479 -23.00 -8.80 -15.39
N TRP A 480 -22.21 -7.79 -15.03
CA TRP A 480 -20.84 -7.65 -15.45
C TRP A 480 -19.87 -8.36 -14.50
N GLY A 481 -19.55 -9.60 -14.80
CA GLY A 481 -18.60 -10.45 -14.04
C GLY A 481 -18.66 -11.88 -14.53
N VAL A 482 -17.90 -12.76 -13.85
CA VAL A 482 -17.92 -14.19 -14.13
C VAL A 482 -19.16 -14.80 -13.48
N PRO A 483 -20.01 -15.49 -14.23
CA PRO A 483 -21.25 -16.06 -13.68
C PRO A 483 -20.95 -17.19 -12.69
N ILE A 484 -21.85 -17.39 -11.74
CA ILE A 484 -21.83 -18.57 -10.86
C ILE A 484 -22.28 -19.78 -11.71
N PRO A 485 -21.43 -20.82 -11.91
CA PRO A 485 -21.65 -21.87 -12.91
C PRO A 485 -22.59 -22.96 -12.41
N ILE A 486 -23.77 -22.59 -11.96
CA ILE A 486 -24.75 -23.49 -11.35
C ILE A 486 -26.02 -23.53 -12.20
N TYR A 487 -26.54 -24.75 -12.36
CA TYR A 487 -27.79 -25.02 -13.05
C TYR A 487 -28.83 -25.53 -12.04
N TYR A 488 -30.10 -25.26 -12.32
CA TYR A 488 -31.24 -25.76 -11.53
C TYR A 488 -32.08 -26.66 -12.39
N CYS A 489 -32.39 -27.85 -11.91
CA CYS A 489 -33.34 -28.72 -12.58
C CYS A 489 -34.76 -28.14 -12.50
N GLU A 490 -35.44 -27.98 -13.63
CA GLU A 490 -36.80 -27.40 -13.63
C GLU A 490 -37.84 -28.30 -13.01
N SER A 491 -37.58 -29.63 -12.89
CA SER A 491 -38.50 -30.59 -12.31
C SER A 491 -38.38 -30.72 -10.80
N CYS A 492 -37.16 -30.94 -10.28
CA CYS A 492 -36.96 -31.19 -8.84
C CYS A 492 -36.43 -29.96 -8.08
N GLY A 493 -36.03 -28.88 -8.79
CA GLY A 493 -35.48 -27.66 -8.19
C GLY A 493 -34.04 -27.79 -7.64
N GLU A 494 -33.45 -28.98 -7.68
CA GLU A 494 -32.10 -29.22 -7.17
C GLU A 494 -31.05 -28.49 -8.00
N HIS A 495 -30.04 -27.93 -7.34
CA HIS A 495 -28.92 -27.28 -8.00
C HIS A 495 -27.87 -28.31 -8.44
N ILE A 496 -27.25 -28.03 -9.56
CA ILE A 496 -26.31 -28.93 -10.21
C ILE A 496 -25.02 -28.20 -10.50
N ILE A 497 -23.93 -28.76 -9.97
CA ILE A 497 -22.55 -28.41 -10.28
C ILE A 497 -21.72 -29.66 -10.09
N ASN A 498 -20.94 -30.06 -11.09
CA ASN A 498 -20.01 -31.19 -11.02
C ASN A 498 -18.91 -31.02 -12.06
N ASP A 499 -17.95 -31.96 -12.08
CA ASP A 499 -16.79 -31.91 -13.00
C ASP A 499 -17.21 -31.80 -14.48
N ASP A 500 -18.27 -32.52 -14.90
CA ASP A 500 -18.75 -32.52 -16.30
C ASP A 500 -19.37 -31.18 -16.68
N THR A 501 -20.18 -30.57 -15.81
CA THR A 501 -20.82 -29.27 -16.08
C THR A 501 -19.79 -28.14 -16.08
N ILE A 502 -18.83 -28.18 -15.17
CA ILE A 502 -17.72 -27.19 -15.13
C ILE A 502 -16.86 -27.31 -16.39
N LYS A 503 -16.46 -28.52 -16.77
CA LYS A 503 -15.63 -28.76 -17.96
C LYS A 503 -16.32 -28.30 -19.24
N ALA A 504 -17.58 -28.62 -19.43
CA ALA A 504 -18.35 -28.18 -20.61
C ALA A 504 -18.43 -26.67 -20.71
N LEU A 505 -18.66 -25.99 -19.58
CA LEU A 505 -18.66 -24.54 -19.52
C LEU A 505 -17.27 -23.95 -19.79
N GLN A 506 -16.21 -24.50 -19.21
CA GLN A 506 -14.84 -24.06 -19.45
C GLN A 506 -14.45 -24.14 -20.93
N GLU A 507 -14.87 -25.21 -21.64
CA GLU A 507 -14.63 -25.36 -23.09
C GLU A 507 -15.29 -24.23 -23.90
N LYS A 508 -16.48 -23.79 -23.51
CA LYS A 508 -17.18 -22.66 -24.14
C LYS A 508 -16.53 -21.32 -23.79
N VAL A 509 -16.23 -21.11 -22.52
CA VAL A 509 -15.62 -19.87 -22.03
C VAL A 509 -14.19 -19.69 -22.58
N ALA A 510 -13.47 -20.75 -22.83
CA ALA A 510 -12.15 -20.68 -23.48
C ALA A 510 -12.18 -20.02 -24.87
N VAL A 511 -13.32 -20.08 -25.57
CA VAL A 511 -13.49 -19.53 -26.92
C VAL A 511 -14.22 -18.19 -26.90
N GLU A 512 -15.28 -18.06 -26.11
CA GLU A 512 -16.22 -16.95 -26.17
C GLU A 512 -16.12 -16.02 -24.93
N GLY A 513 -15.31 -16.39 -23.93
CA GLY A 513 -15.31 -15.72 -22.63
C GLY A 513 -16.60 -16.00 -21.84
N SER A 514 -16.72 -15.40 -20.65
CA SER A 514 -17.91 -15.56 -19.80
C SER A 514 -19.21 -15.01 -20.41
N ASP A 515 -19.13 -14.28 -21.52
CA ASP A 515 -20.30 -13.86 -22.31
C ASP A 515 -21.08 -15.07 -22.81
N ALA A 516 -20.45 -16.24 -23.00
CA ALA A 516 -21.09 -17.50 -23.37
C ALA A 516 -22.26 -17.88 -22.43
N TRP A 517 -22.14 -17.59 -21.13
CA TRP A 517 -23.21 -17.85 -20.15
C TRP A 517 -24.51 -17.12 -20.49
N TRP A 518 -24.40 -15.91 -21.00
CA TRP A 518 -25.52 -15.06 -21.32
C TRP A 518 -26.02 -15.25 -22.76
N ALA A 519 -25.14 -15.69 -23.67
CA ALA A 519 -25.44 -15.91 -25.08
C ALA A 519 -26.19 -17.22 -25.36
N HIS A 520 -25.90 -18.29 -24.58
CA HIS A 520 -26.40 -19.64 -24.82
C HIS A 520 -27.44 -20.08 -23.77
N SER A 521 -28.31 -21.00 -24.14
CA SER A 521 -29.24 -21.68 -23.24
C SER A 521 -28.50 -22.66 -22.32
N ALA A 522 -29.11 -23.08 -21.22
CA ALA A 522 -28.54 -24.09 -20.33
C ALA A 522 -28.19 -25.39 -21.08
N LYS A 523 -29.05 -25.81 -22.02
CA LYS A 523 -28.87 -27.04 -22.83
C LYS A 523 -27.64 -26.97 -23.75
N GLU A 524 -27.33 -25.80 -24.29
CA GLU A 524 -26.14 -25.59 -25.15
C GLU A 524 -24.83 -25.52 -24.37
N LEU A 525 -24.91 -25.19 -23.09
CA LEU A 525 -23.74 -25.11 -22.19
C LEU A 525 -23.44 -26.41 -21.44
N LEU A 526 -24.44 -27.27 -21.29
CA LEU A 526 -24.31 -28.59 -20.65
C LEU A 526 -23.81 -29.64 -21.67
N PRO A 527 -23.20 -30.76 -21.19
CA PRO A 527 -22.83 -31.87 -22.07
C PRO A 527 -24.03 -32.38 -22.87
N GLU A 528 -23.80 -32.84 -24.10
CA GLU A 528 -24.86 -33.41 -24.95
C GLU A 528 -25.58 -34.56 -24.22
N GLY A 529 -26.94 -34.50 -24.21
CA GLY A 529 -27.77 -35.50 -23.54
C GLY A 529 -27.71 -35.49 -22.00
N PHE A 530 -27.20 -34.43 -21.39
CA PHE A 530 -27.11 -34.31 -19.92
C PHE A 530 -28.50 -34.42 -19.27
N LYS A 531 -28.57 -35.16 -18.21
CA LYS A 531 -29.78 -35.35 -17.40
C LYS A 531 -29.51 -35.06 -15.93
N CYS A 532 -30.54 -34.54 -15.24
CA CYS A 532 -30.45 -34.29 -13.82
C CYS A 532 -30.04 -35.56 -13.04
N PRO A 533 -28.94 -35.54 -12.29
CA PRO A 533 -28.50 -36.70 -11.52
C PRO A 533 -29.47 -37.11 -10.42
N HIS A 534 -30.38 -36.23 -10.02
CA HIS A 534 -31.35 -36.47 -8.95
C HIS A 534 -32.67 -37.07 -9.45
N CYS A 535 -33.19 -36.58 -10.59
CA CYS A 535 -34.52 -37.01 -11.05
C CYS A 535 -34.57 -37.44 -12.53
N GLY A 536 -33.45 -37.33 -13.29
CA GLY A 536 -33.39 -37.74 -14.70
C GLY A 536 -34.00 -36.78 -15.69
N HIS A 537 -34.52 -35.62 -15.27
CA HIS A 537 -35.07 -34.58 -16.13
C HIS A 537 -33.98 -33.86 -16.98
N ASP A 538 -34.34 -33.28 -18.12
CA ASP A 538 -33.39 -32.70 -19.09
C ASP A 538 -33.59 -31.20 -19.38
N GLU A 539 -34.48 -30.53 -18.63
CA GLU A 539 -34.65 -29.06 -18.72
C GLU A 539 -34.04 -28.38 -17.46
N PHE A 540 -33.28 -27.28 -17.70
CA PHE A 540 -32.49 -26.60 -16.67
C PHE A 540 -32.58 -25.09 -16.80
N LYS A 541 -32.57 -24.40 -15.66
CA LYS A 541 -32.30 -22.96 -15.53
C LYS A 541 -30.88 -22.70 -15.14
N LYS A 542 -30.35 -21.57 -15.56
CA LYS A 542 -29.01 -21.08 -15.13
C LYS A 542 -29.16 -20.14 -13.94
N GLU A 543 -28.14 -20.11 -13.08
CA GLU A 543 -27.99 -19.07 -12.09
C GLU A 543 -27.80 -17.70 -12.80
N THR A 544 -28.32 -16.64 -12.20
CA THR A 544 -28.28 -15.28 -12.76
C THR A 544 -27.25 -14.38 -12.07
N ASP A 545 -26.79 -14.78 -10.89
CA ASP A 545 -25.79 -14.05 -10.13
C ASP A 545 -24.37 -14.26 -10.66
N ILE A 546 -23.51 -13.29 -10.48
CA ILE A 546 -22.10 -13.38 -10.78
C ILE A 546 -21.29 -13.62 -9.50
N MET A 547 -20.05 -14.06 -9.66
CA MET A 547 -19.09 -14.16 -8.55
C MET A 547 -18.69 -12.78 -8.05
N ASP A 548 -18.34 -12.70 -6.76
CA ASP A 548 -17.70 -11.55 -6.15
C ASP A 548 -16.39 -11.21 -6.88
N VAL A 549 -16.14 -9.96 -7.18
CA VAL A 549 -14.90 -9.50 -7.83
C VAL A 549 -13.65 -9.85 -7.01
N TRP A 550 -13.76 -9.99 -5.69
CA TRP A 550 -12.66 -10.49 -4.86
C TRP A 550 -12.36 -11.97 -5.08
N PHE A 551 -13.30 -12.73 -5.64
CA PHE A 551 -13.05 -14.08 -6.11
C PHE A 551 -12.25 -14.06 -7.42
N ASP A 552 -12.50 -13.08 -8.31
CA ASP A 552 -11.73 -12.88 -9.53
C ASP A 552 -10.26 -12.61 -9.19
N SER A 553 -9.97 -11.51 -8.48
CA SER A 553 -8.60 -11.20 -8.07
C SER A 553 -7.99 -12.28 -7.16
N GLY A 554 -8.77 -12.90 -6.30
CA GLY A 554 -8.36 -14.03 -5.46
C GLY A 554 -7.95 -15.27 -6.25
N SER A 555 -8.40 -15.41 -7.50
CA SER A 555 -8.04 -16.51 -8.42
C SER A 555 -6.78 -16.23 -9.25
N SER A 556 -6.18 -15.04 -9.12
CA SER A 556 -5.06 -14.59 -9.97
C SER A 556 -3.80 -15.47 -9.87
N TRP A 557 -3.56 -16.12 -8.73
CA TRP A 557 -2.46 -17.06 -8.58
C TRP A 557 -2.54 -18.24 -9.58
N ALA A 558 -3.74 -18.74 -9.90
CA ALA A 558 -3.93 -19.75 -10.94
C ALA A 558 -4.16 -19.10 -12.32
N GLY A 559 -5.00 -18.05 -12.40
CA GLY A 559 -5.33 -17.37 -13.65
C GLY A 559 -4.16 -16.67 -14.33
N VAL A 560 -3.08 -16.39 -13.59
CA VAL A 560 -1.89 -15.72 -14.11
C VAL A 560 -0.64 -16.60 -13.97
N LEU A 561 -0.30 -17.02 -12.75
CA LEU A 561 0.97 -17.71 -12.52
C LEU A 561 0.99 -19.09 -13.19
N GLU A 562 -0.02 -19.94 -12.95
CA GLU A 562 -0.09 -21.26 -13.58
C GLU A 562 -0.28 -21.18 -15.12
N VAL A 563 -1.08 -20.21 -15.61
CA VAL A 563 -1.30 -20.01 -17.06
C VAL A 563 0.00 -19.65 -17.78
N ASN A 564 0.94 -18.99 -17.09
CA ASN A 564 2.22 -18.57 -17.64
C ASN A 564 3.40 -19.44 -17.20
N ASP A 565 3.15 -20.63 -16.64
CA ASP A 565 4.15 -21.58 -16.13
C ASP A 565 5.11 -20.93 -15.11
N LEU A 566 4.58 -20.01 -14.26
CA LEU A 566 5.32 -19.38 -13.18
C LEU A 566 5.11 -20.13 -11.86
N GLU A 567 6.04 -19.94 -10.93
CA GLU A 567 6.01 -20.63 -9.63
C GLU A 567 4.80 -20.25 -8.78
N VAL A 568 4.16 -21.26 -8.19
CA VAL A 568 3.15 -21.11 -7.13
C VAL A 568 3.58 -22.03 -5.96
N PRO A 569 3.81 -21.48 -4.75
CA PRO A 569 3.68 -20.07 -4.35
C PRO A 569 4.73 -19.18 -5.02
N CYS A 570 4.34 -17.95 -5.40
CA CYS A 570 5.27 -16.96 -5.91
C CYS A 570 6.15 -16.37 -4.79
N ALA A 571 7.22 -15.65 -5.16
CA ALA A 571 8.15 -15.10 -4.18
C ALA A 571 7.48 -14.04 -3.29
N MET A 572 6.68 -13.13 -3.87
CA MET A 572 6.16 -11.97 -3.15
C MET A 572 4.83 -11.45 -3.68
N TYR A 573 3.93 -11.08 -2.74
CA TYR A 573 2.84 -10.12 -2.95
C TYR A 573 3.22 -8.79 -2.29
N LEU A 574 2.92 -7.66 -2.95
CA LEU A 574 3.18 -6.33 -2.42
C LEU A 574 1.98 -5.43 -2.68
N GLU A 575 1.29 -4.98 -1.62
CA GLU A 575 0.17 -4.04 -1.70
C GLU A 575 0.04 -3.19 -0.43
N GLY A 576 -0.97 -2.30 -0.43
CA GLY A 576 -1.33 -1.50 0.73
C GLY A 576 -1.91 -2.32 1.88
N SER A 577 -1.93 -1.71 3.05
CA SER A 577 -2.39 -2.36 4.30
C SER A 577 -3.88 -2.73 4.31
N ASP A 578 -4.70 -2.14 3.43
CA ASP A 578 -6.10 -2.49 3.21
C ASP A 578 -6.26 -3.89 2.58
N GLN A 579 -5.26 -4.39 1.88
CA GLN A 579 -5.32 -5.67 1.17
C GLN A 579 -5.26 -6.90 2.09
N HIS A 580 -5.01 -6.73 3.38
CA HIS A 580 -5.22 -7.81 4.37
C HIS A 580 -6.70 -8.23 4.46
N ARG A 581 -7.63 -7.32 4.18
CA ARG A 581 -9.06 -7.61 4.05
C ARG A 581 -9.49 -7.87 2.60
N GLY A 582 -8.67 -7.50 1.62
CA GLY A 582 -8.90 -7.65 0.19
C GLY A 582 -8.12 -8.79 -0.44
N TRP A 583 -7.21 -8.48 -1.36
CA TRP A 583 -6.52 -9.42 -2.23
C TRP A 583 -5.62 -10.43 -1.51
N PHE A 584 -4.89 -10.03 -0.45
CA PHE A 584 -4.10 -10.99 0.33
C PHE A 584 -4.97 -12.08 0.93
N ASN A 585 -6.15 -11.70 1.43
CA ASN A 585 -7.10 -12.61 2.05
C ASN A 585 -7.80 -13.50 1.01
N SER A 586 -8.36 -12.92 -0.06
CA SER A 586 -9.10 -13.69 -1.07
C SER A 586 -8.19 -14.67 -1.81
N SER A 587 -6.93 -14.28 -2.14
CA SER A 587 -5.95 -15.18 -2.75
C SER A 587 -5.57 -16.33 -1.81
N LEU A 588 -5.38 -16.05 -0.51
CA LEU A 588 -5.10 -17.08 0.48
C LEU A 588 -6.25 -18.08 0.58
N LEU A 589 -7.48 -17.59 0.71
CA LEU A 589 -8.65 -18.44 0.90
C LEU A 589 -8.91 -19.34 -0.32
N THR A 590 -8.87 -18.81 -1.55
CA THR A 590 -9.06 -19.61 -2.77
C THR A 590 -7.96 -20.65 -2.94
N ALA A 591 -6.70 -20.28 -2.69
CA ALA A 591 -5.57 -21.19 -2.81
C ALA A 591 -5.60 -22.29 -1.74
N VAL A 592 -5.83 -21.95 -0.47
CA VAL A 592 -5.90 -22.95 0.61
C VAL A 592 -7.10 -23.86 0.43
N ALA A 593 -8.27 -23.33 0.08
CA ALA A 593 -9.48 -24.15 -0.15
C ALA A 593 -9.29 -25.19 -1.26
N THR A 594 -8.43 -24.93 -2.25
CA THR A 594 -8.23 -25.83 -3.40
C THR A 594 -6.94 -26.63 -3.32
N THR A 595 -5.85 -26.06 -2.80
CA THR A 595 -4.53 -26.69 -2.79
C THR A 595 -3.99 -27.04 -1.40
N GLY A 596 -4.57 -26.46 -0.33
CA GLY A 596 -4.06 -26.55 1.04
C GLY A 596 -2.82 -25.68 1.32
N LYS A 597 -2.41 -24.79 0.41
CA LYS A 597 -1.19 -23.99 0.51
C LYS A 597 -1.46 -22.51 0.24
N ALA A 598 -0.65 -21.63 0.86
CA ALA A 598 -0.63 -20.22 0.51
C ALA A 598 -0.11 -20.01 -0.94
N PRO A 599 -0.60 -19.00 -1.69
CA PRO A 599 -0.16 -18.75 -3.06
C PRO A 599 1.11 -17.90 -3.13
N TYR A 600 1.65 -17.45 -2.01
CA TYR A 600 2.80 -16.56 -1.88
C TYR A 600 3.70 -16.97 -0.72
N ASN A 601 5.02 -16.73 -0.87
CA ASN A 601 6.04 -17.00 0.16
C ASN A 601 6.24 -15.80 1.09
N SER A 602 6.03 -14.58 0.59
CA SER A 602 6.14 -13.37 1.40
C SER A 602 5.08 -12.34 1.02
N VAL A 603 4.71 -11.52 1.99
CA VAL A 603 3.81 -10.37 1.80
C VAL A 603 4.50 -9.14 2.34
N LEU A 604 4.76 -8.18 1.45
CA LEU A 604 5.28 -6.86 1.78
C LEU A 604 4.14 -5.84 1.77
N THR A 605 3.97 -5.12 2.87
CA THR A 605 2.85 -4.19 3.04
C THR A 605 3.34 -2.76 3.14
N HIS A 606 2.71 -1.85 2.38
CA HIS A 606 2.93 -0.42 2.52
C HIS A 606 1.72 0.29 3.16
N GLY A 607 1.97 1.46 3.76
CA GLY A 607 0.94 2.36 4.29
C GLY A 607 0.21 3.14 3.18
N PHE A 608 -0.67 4.03 3.58
CA PHE A 608 -1.38 4.93 2.67
C PHE A 608 -0.57 6.20 2.37
N VAL A 609 -0.90 6.88 1.28
CA VAL A 609 -0.40 8.23 1.05
C VAL A 609 -1.35 9.23 1.71
N VAL A 610 -0.77 10.07 2.55
CA VAL A 610 -1.46 11.13 3.29
C VAL A 610 -0.89 12.49 2.93
N ASP A 611 -1.62 13.58 3.22
CA ASP A 611 -1.14 14.93 2.95
C ASP A 611 0.04 15.31 3.88
N GLY A 612 0.60 16.51 3.71
CA GLY A 612 1.74 16.97 4.52
C GLY A 612 1.48 17.04 6.02
N GLU A 613 0.21 17.11 6.42
CA GLU A 613 -0.24 17.15 7.83
C GLU A 613 -0.64 15.76 8.37
N GLY A 614 -0.55 14.71 7.53
CA GLY A 614 -0.87 13.34 7.91
C GLY A 614 -2.35 12.99 7.80
N ARG A 615 -3.15 13.78 7.06
CA ARG A 615 -4.57 13.53 6.84
C ARG A 615 -4.79 12.72 5.56
N LYS A 616 -5.80 11.86 5.56
CA LYS A 616 -6.22 11.12 4.35
C LYS A 616 -6.53 12.09 3.20
N MET A 617 -5.98 11.81 2.03
CA MET A 617 -6.28 12.57 0.81
C MET A 617 -7.69 12.27 0.30
N SER A 618 -8.46 13.32 -0.02
CA SER A 618 -9.76 13.17 -0.66
C SER A 618 -10.09 14.35 -1.55
N LYS A 619 -10.87 14.12 -2.61
CA LYS A 619 -11.31 15.18 -3.52
C LYS A 619 -12.20 16.21 -2.82
N SER A 620 -12.97 15.79 -1.82
CA SER A 620 -13.86 16.67 -1.05
C SER A 620 -13.10 17.64 -0.14
N VAL A 621 -11.92 17.26 0.35
CA VAL A 621 -11.03 18.13 1.14
C VAL A 621 -10.13 18.98 0.24
N GLY A 622 -9.96 18.60 -1.04
CA GLY A 622 -9.11 19.34 -1.99
C GLY A 622 -7.61 19.16 -1.75
N ASN A 623 -7.18 18.15 -0.99
CA ASN A 623 -5.79 17.87 -0.65
C ASN A 623 -5.17 16.75 -1.49
N THR A 624 -5.81 16.34 -2.59
CA THR A 624 -5.30 15.28 -3.47
C THR A 624 -4.18 15.80 -4.36
N VAL A 625 -3.16 14.96 -4.55
CA VAL A 625 -2.07 15.15 -5.51
C VAL A 625 -2.14 14.02 -6.54
N ALA A 626 -2.24 14.36 -7.82
CA ALA A 626 -2.17 13.36 -8.90
C ALA A 626 -0.70 13.07 -9.25
N PRO A 627 -0.37 11.87 -9.74
CA PRO A 627 0.99 11.58 -10.24
C PRO A 627 1.46 12.57 -11.30
N SER A 628 0.58 13.01 -12.21
CA SER A 628 0.87 14.01 -13.23
C SER A 628 1.30 15.36 -12.65
N ASP A 629 0.76 15.78 -11.49
CA ASP A 629 1.15 17.04 -10.85
C ASP A 629 2.65 17.06 -10.47
N ILE A 630 3.24 15.89 -10.25
CA ILE A 630 4.66 15.72 -9.95
C ILE A 630 5.45 15.50 -11.23
N ILE A 631 5.03 14.56 -12.07
CA ILE A 631 5.80 14.07 -13.22
C ILE A 631 5.94 15.16 -14.30
N ASP A 632 4.89 15.92 -14.57
CA ASP A 632 4.89 16.95 -15.59
C ASP A 632 5.74 18.18 -15.20
N VAL A 633 6.02 18.34 -13.90
CA VAL A 633 6.81 19.47 -13.37
C VAL A 633 8.23 19.04 -13.03
N TYR A 634 8.39 17.94 -12.32
CA TYR A 634 9.67 17.50 -11.74
C TYR A 634 10.24 16.25 -12.40
N GLY A 635 9.42 15.45 -13.10
CA GLY A 635 9.79 14.17 -13.68
C GLY A 635 9.48 12.96 -12.80
N ALA A 636 9.48 11.78 -13.42
CA ALA A 636 9.22 10.51 -12.75
C ALA A 636 10.34 10.13 -11.77
N ASP A 637 11.60 10.43 -12.05
CA ASP A 637 12.71 10.14 -11.13
C ASP A 637 12.57 10.88 -9.79
N VAL A 638 12.02 12.11 -9.77
CA VAL A 638 11.74 12.81 -8.51
C VAL A 638 10.60 12.15 -7.74
N MET A 639 9.56 11.67 -8.42
CA MET A 639 8.50 10.87 -7.81
C MET A 639 9.05 9.55 -7.23
N ARG A 640 9.90 8.85 -7.97
CA ARG A 640 10.57 7.62 -7.54
C ARG A 640 11.49 7.87 -6.34
N LEU A 641 12.18 9.01 -6.32
CA LEU A 641 12.99 9.46 -5.18
C LEU A 641 12.12 9.70 -3.95
N TRP A 642 10.92 10.29 -4.10
CA TRP A 642 9.95 10.44 -3.03
C TRP A 642 9.57 9.07 -2.44
N VAL A 643 9.24 8.09 -3.27
CA VAL A 643 8.89 6.72 -2.83
C VAL A 643 10.00 6.09 -1.99
N SER A 644 11.26 6.33 -2.35
CA SER A 644 12.43 5.79 -1.62
C SER A 644 12.87 6.62 -0.43
N SER A 645 12.38 7.86 -0.27
CA SER A 645 12.84 8.78 0.79
C SER A 645 12.16 8.59 2.15
N ALA A 646 11.04 7.88 2.18
CA ALA A 646 10.23 7.67 3.37
C ALA A 646 10.15 6.19 3.75
N ASP A 647 9.93 5.92 5.04
CA ASP A 647 9.56 4.58 5.50
C ASP A 647 8.12 4.29 5.06
N TYR A 648 7.98 3.60 3.94
CA TYR A 648 6.70 3.28 3.33
C TYR A 648 5.92 2.18 4.07
N GLN A 649 6.51 1.50 5.05
CA GLN A 649 5.79 0.52 5.89
C GLN A 649 4.77 1.21 6.82
N ALA A 650 4.92 2.53 7.02
CA ALA A 650 3.94 3.42 7.62
C ALA A 650 3.28 4.31 6.55
N ASP A 651 2.34 5.16 6.97
CA ASP A 651 1.70 6.12 6.06
C ASP A 651 2.72 7.15 5.55
N VAL A 652 2.74 7.36 4.25
CA VAL A 652 3.71 8.20 3.54
C VAL A 652 3.14 9.59 3.29
N ARG A 653 3.81 10.61 3.80
CA ARG A 653 3.41 11.99 3.59
C ARG A 653 3.82 12.51 2.20
N LEU A 654 2.93 13.28 1.60
CA LEU A 654 3.18 13.97 0.34
C LEU A 654 2.59 15.38 0.36
N SER A 655 3.42 16.35 -0.03
CA SER A 655 3.01 17.73 -0.29
C SER A 655 3.89 18.35 -1.38
N LYS A 656 3.47 19.47 -1.94
CA LYS A 656 4.28 20.22 -2.93
C LYS A 656 5.64 20.65 -2.36
N ASP A 657 5.69 20.98 -1.07
CA ASP A 657 6.96 21.37 -0.42
C ASP A 657 7.91 20.19 -0.26
N ILE A 658 7.39 19.00 0.09
CA ILE A 658 8.19 17.77 0.16
C ILE A 658 8.77 17.46 -1.21
N VAL A 659 7.98 17.52 -2.29
CA VAL A 659 8.46 17.26 -3.66
C VAL A 659 9.52 18.30 -4.07
N LYS A 660 9.31 19.56 -3.72
CA LYS A 660 10.29 20.63 -4.00
C LYS A 660 11.62 20.38 -3.28
N GLN A 661 11.59 19.99 -2.01
CA GLN A 661 12.81 19.64 -1.26
C GLN A 661 13.52 18.45 -1.89
N LEU A 662 12.79 17.42 -2.29
CA LEU A 662 13.36 16.25 -2.97
C LEU A 662 13.94 16.58 -4.34
N SER A 663 13.36 17.54 -5.06
CA SER A 663 13.94 18.02 -6.32
C SER A 663 15.31 18.69 -6.12
N GLU A 664 15.53 19.34 -4.97
CA GLU A 664 16.85 19.89 -4.61
C GLU A 664 17.86 18.78 -4.26
N VAL A 665 17.41 17.72 -3.56
CA VAL A 665 18.25 16.54 -3.29
C VAL A 665 18.62 15.85 -4.61
N TYR A 666 17.65 15.64 -5.49
CA TYR A 666 17.88 15.11 -6.84
C TYR A 666 18.93 15.92 -7.59
N ARG A 667 18.82 17.25 -7.56
CA ARG A 667 19.78 18.15 -8.21
C ARG A 667 21.20 17.97 -7.68
N LYS A 668 21.38 17.80 -6.37
CA LYS A 668 22.69 17.55 -5.77
C LYS A 668 23.28 16.22 -6.25
N ILE A 669 22.51 15.15 -6.26
CA ILE A 669 22.95 13.84 -6.76
C ILE A 669 23.32 13.94 -8.24
N ARG A 670 22.50 14.59 -9.07
CA ARG A 670 22.78 14.81 -10.49
C ARG A 670 24.05 15.62 -10.70
N ASN A 671 24.29 16.66 -9.91
CA ASN A 671 25.51 17.48 -9.98
C ASN A 671 26.76 16.65 -9.65
N THR A 672 26.69 15.72 -8.69
CA THR A 672 27.79 14.78 -8.41
C THR A 672 28.11 13.92 -9.63
N PHE A 673 27.11 13.35 -10.28
CA PHE A 673 27.31 12.60 -11.54
C PHE A 673 27.95 13.48 -12.62
N ARG A 674 27.45 14.69 -12.79
CA ARG A 674 28.00 15.61 -13.80
C ARG A 674 29.45 15.96 -13.53
N PHE A 675 29.82 16.18 -12.27
CA PHE A 675 31.21 16.48 -11.90
C PHE A 675 32.11 15.27 -12.15
N LEU A 676 31.70 14.07 -11.81
CA LEU A 676 32.48 12.84 -12.09
C LEU A 676 32.65 12.64 -13.59
N LEU A 677 31.59 12.74 -14.37
CA LEU A 677 31.62 12.61 -15.82
C LEU A 677 32.57 13.64 -16.46
N GLY A 678 32.51 14.89 -16.01
CA GLY A 678 33.34 15.94 -16.55
C GLY A 678 34.82 15.74 -16.29
N ASN A 679 35.19 15.12 -15.16
CA ASN A 679 36.59 14.82 -14.85
C ASN A 679 37.10 13.52 -15.48
N LEU A 680 36.24 12.78 -16.17
CA LEU A 680 36.56 11.53 -16.86
C LEU A 680 36.51 11.65 -18.39
N ASP A 681 36.43 12.87 -18.95
CA ASP A 681 36.33 13.11 -20.38
C ASP A 681 37.51 12.50 -21.17
N ASP A 682 38.70 12.64 -20.61
CA ASP A 682 39.95 12.16 -21.20
C ASP A 682 40.43 10.80 -20.64
N PHE A 683 39.57 10.08 -19.94
CA PHE A 683 39.89 8.81 -19.26
C PHE A 683 39.36 7.59 -20.04
N ASN A 684 40.25 6.69 -20.41
CA ASN A 684 39.90 5.39 -20.99
C ASN A 684 40.05 4.27 -19.91
N PRO A 685 38.93 3.69 -19.42
CA PRO A 685 39.00 2.69 -18.35
C PRO A 685 39.70 1.39 -18.76
N ASN A 686 39.96 1.15 -20.07
CA ASN A 686 40.65 -0.01 -20.56
C ASN A 686 42.20 0.13 -20.55
N THR A 687 42.72 1.38 -20.49
CA THR A 687 44.16 1.63 -20.62
C THR A 687 44.74 2.51 -19.50
N ASP A 688 43.90 3.33 -18.85
CA ASP A 688 44.37 4.43 -17.98
C ASP A 688 44.21 4.14 -16.49
N LYS A 689 43.62 2.98 -16.11
CA LYS A 689 43.47 2.60 -14.73
C LYS A 689 44.79 2.41 -14.01
N VAL A 690 44.90 2.95 -12.80
CA VAL A 690 45.98 2.70 -11.86
C VAL A 690 45.59 1.55 -10.93
N ALA A 691 46.54 0.60 -10.71
CA ALA A 691 46.30 -0.49 -9.81
C ALA A 691 46.06 0.02 -8.38
N TYR A 692 45.16 -0.60 -7.62
CA TYR A 692 44.81 -0.19 -6.24
C TYR A 692 46.03 0.01 -5.35
N ALA A 693 47.02 -0.90 -5.44
CA ALA A 693 48.24 -0.80 -4.65
C ALA A 693 49.04 0.50 -4.87
N ASP A 694 48.99 1.03 -6.12
CA ASP A 694 49.74 2.19 -6.59
C ASP A 694 48.92 3.50 -6.47
N MET A 695 47.66 3.41 -6.05
CA MET A 695 46.79 4.59 -5.88
C MET A 695 47.23 5.42 -4.67
N SER A 696 46.91 6.72 -4.72
CA SER A 696 47.11 7.60 -3.57
C SER A 696 46.26 7.12 -2.37
N GLU A 697 46.73 7.41 -1.16
CA GLU A 697 46.02 7.03 0.05
C GLU A 697 44.65 7.66 0.15
N PHE A 698 44.50 8.90 -0.33
CA PHE A 698 43.21 9.59 -0.33
C PHE A 698 42.24 9.00 -1.33
N ASP A 699 42.70 8.52 -2.48
CA ASP A 699 41.89 7.78 -3.45
C ASP A 699 41.43 6.42 -2.86
N LYS A 700 42.33 5.74 -2.14
CA LYS A 700 42.00 4.51 -1.42
C LYS A 700 40.94 4.74 -0.34
N TRP A 701 41.03 5.90 0.38
CA TRP A 701 39.99 6.28 1.35
C TRP A 701 38.62 6.49 0.63
N ALA A 702 38.60 7.16 -0.52
CA ALA A 702 37.34 7.34 -1.26
C ALA A 702 36.72 6.02 -1.71
N LEU A 703 37.54 5.04 -2.11
CA LEU A 703 37.08 3.68 -2.47
C LEU A 703 36.63 2.89 -1.22
N LEU A 704 37.26 3.08 -0.07
CA LEU A 704 36.80 2.50 1.19
C LEU A 704 35.40 3.05 1.55
N ARG A 705 35.22 4.37 1.46
CA ARG A 705 33.89 5.00 1.70
C ARG A 705 32.84 4.49 0.73
N LEU A 706 33.19 4.33 -0.56
CA LEU A 706 32.31 3.74 -1.54
C LEU A 706 31.86 2.32 -1.14
N GLU A 707 32.78 1.49 -0.69
CA GLU A 707 32.49 0.11 -0.29
C GLU A 707 31.57 0.04 0.95
N GLU A 708 31.81 0.91 1.95
CA GLU A 708 30.90 1.02 3.10
C GLU A 708 29.47 1.44 2.69
N VAL A 709 29.36 2.40 1.77
CA VAL A 709 28.07 2.85 1.22
C VAL A 709 27.41 1.75 0.40
N ARG A 710 28.20 1.05 -0.48
CA ARG A 710 27.68 -0.07 -1.27
C ARG A 710 27.08 -1.15 -0.37
N GLN A 711 27.79 -1.50 0.72
CA GLN A 711 27.29 -2.50 1.67
C GLN A 711 25.98 -2.06 2.32
N LYS A 712 25.91 -0.83 2.83
CA LYS A 712 24.70 -0.27 3.44
C LYS A 712 23.51 -0.22 2.44
N VAL A 713 23.79 0.18 1.21
CA VAL A 713 22.78 0.25 0.16
C VAL A 713 22.27 -1.14 -0.23
N THR A 714 23.18 -2.12 -0.32
CA THR A 714 22.82 -3.53 -0.59
C THR A 714 21.92 -4.08 0.50
N GLU A 715 22.28 -3.87 1.77
CA GLU A 715 21.49 -4.29 2.92
C GLU A 715 20.11 -3.63 2.95
N ALA A 716 20.03 -2.34 2.63
CA ALA A 716 18.77 -1.61 2.56
C ALA A 716 17.84 -2.15 1.44
N TYR A 717 18.36 -2.55 0.28
CA TYR A 717 17.58 -3.21 -0.76
C TYR A 717 17.12 -4.61 -0.34
N GLU A 718 17.98 -5.42 0.28
CA GLU A 718 17.64 -6.77 0.72
C GLU A 718 16.57 -6.76 1.81
N ASN A 719 16.60 -5.77 2.69
CA ASN A 719 15.64 -5.61 3.79
C ASN A 719 14.39 -4.82 3.37
N TYR A 720 14.34 -4.32 2.13
CA TYR A 720 13.25 -3.46 1.63
C TYR A 720 13.12 -2.14 2.42
N GLU A 721 14.23 -1.57 2.90
CA GLU A 721 14.32 -0.33 3.69
C GLU A 721 14.86 0.83 2.84
N PHE A 722 14.12 1.24 1.80
CA PHE A 722 14.62 2.17 0.79
C PHE A 722 14.94 3.56 1.30
N HIS A 723 14.37 4.01 2.40
CA HIS A 723 14.75 5.25 3.06
C HIS A 723 16.20 5.23 3.59
N MET A 724 16.70 4.06 3.96
CA MET A 724 18.11 3.91 4.39
C MET A 724 19.07 4.10 3.23
N LEU A 725 18.75 3.55 2.05
CA LEU A 725 19.57 3.77 0.85
C LEU A 725 19.54 5.24 0.39
N TYR A 726 18.37 5.88 0.47
CA TYR A 726 18.24 7.30 0.14
C TYR A 726 19.20 8.16 0.99
N HIS A 727 19.21 7.96 2.30
CA HIS A 727 20.11 8.69 3.21
C HIS A 727 21.57 8.37 2.93
N ALA A 728 21.93 7.11 2.72
CA ALA A 728 23.31 6.70 2.44
C ALA A 728 23.83 7.34 1.14
N ILE A 729 23.06 7.30 0.06
CA ILE A 729 23.44 7.89 -1.23
C ILE A 729 23.50 9.41 -1.14
N HIS A 730 22.50 10.05 -0.54
CA HIS A 730 22.49 11.51 -0.39
C HIS A 730 23.72 12.00 0.41
N ASN A 731 24.01 11.38 1.54
CA ASN A 731 25.17 11.75 2.36
C ASN A 731 26.49 11.52 1.61
N PHE A 732 26.63 10.38 0.95
CA PHE A 732 27.82 10.09 0.15
C PHE A 732 28.05 11.14 -0.95
N CYS A 733 27.02 11.47 -1.71
CA CYS A 733 27.13 12.47 -2.75
C CYS A 733 27.43 13.88 -2.24
N THR A 734 26.82 14.29 -1.10
CA THR A 734 26.91 15.68 -0.62
C THR A 734 28.06 15.91 0.34
N VAL A 735 28.37 14.96 1.19
CA VAL A 735 29.41 15.07 2.22
C VAL A 735 30.70 14.43 1.75
N ASP A 736 30.73 13.10 1.60
CA ASP A 736 31.99 12.39 1.29
C ASP A 736 32.58 12.81 -0.08
N LEU A 737 31.74 12.94 -1.09
CA LEU A 737 32.17 13.34 -2.42
C LEU A 737 32.25 14.87 -2.59
N SER A 738 31.14 15.58 -2.58
CA SER A 738 31.13 16.98 -2.99
C SER A 738 31.88 17.89 -2.02
N SER A 739 31.74 17.71 -0.71
CA SER A 739 32.37 18.59 0.30
C SER A 739 33.79 18.17 0.68
N ILE A 740 34.20 16.94 0.38
CA ILE A 740 35.50 16.43 0.77
C ILE A 740 36.30 16.01 -0.44
N TYR A 741 36.06 14.81 -0.99
CA TYR A 741 36.93 14.17 -1.97
C TYR A 741 37.08 15.00 -3.25
N LEU A 742 35.97 15.34 -3.89
CA LEU A 742 35.98 16.05 -5.15
C LEU A 742 36.51 17.50 -5.02
N ASP A 743 36.31 18.12 -3.85
CA ASP A 743 36.79 19.46 -3.59
C ASP A 743 38.32 19.50 -3.44
N VAL A 744 38.87 18.59 -2.61
CA VAL A 744 40.31 18.45 -2.39
C VAL A 744 41.05 18.06 -3.68
N MET A 745 40.41 17.24 -4.54
CA MET A 745 41.07 16.73 -5.76
C MET A 745 41.09 17.71 -6.94
N LYS A 746 40.42 18.86 -6.85
CA LYS A 746 40.37 19.85 -7.95
C LYS A 746 41.74 20.25 -8.46
N ASP A 747 42.69 20.59 -7.59
CA ASP A 747 44.02 20.98 -8.00
C ASP A 747 44.74 19.84 -8.74
N THR A 748 44.66 18.61 -8.23
CA THR A 748 45.24 17.42 -8.89
C THR A 748 44.61 17.20 -10.27
N MET A 749 43.30 17.32 -10.36
CA MET A 749 42.59 17.05 -11.60
C MET A 749 42.83 18.12 -12.67
N TYR A 750 42.92 19.39 -12.28
CA TYR A 750 42.94 20.50 -13.22
C TYR A 750 44.36 20.96 -13.56
N ALA A 751 45.29 20.92 -12.59
CA ALA A 751 46.60 21.54 -12.76
C ALA A 751 47.73 20.54 -13.07
N GLU A 752 47.58 19.24 -12.79
CA GLU A 752 48.57 18.23 -13.16
C GLU A 752 48.59 17.96 -14.68
N SER A 753 49.68 17.35 -15.18
CA SER A 753 49.75 16.93 -16.58
C SER A 753 48.78 15.76 -16.84
N LYS A 754 48.34 15.63 -18.09
CA LYS A 754 47.31 14.67 -18.52
C LYS A 754 47.58 13.24 -18.01
N ASN A 755 48.80 12.78 -18.12
CA ASN A 755 49.22 11.41 -17.77
C ASN A 755 49.94 11.31 -16.42
N ASN A 756 49.84 12.34 -15.57
CA ASN A 756 50.37 12.28 -14.21
C ASN A 756 49.71 11.12 -13.42
N VAL A 757 50.50 10.31 -12.74
CA VAL A 757 50.05 9.13 -12.00
C VAL A 757 49.03 9.50 -10.91
N ALA A 758 49.24 10.64 -10.18
CA ALA A 758 48.28 11.08 -9.18
C ALA A 758 46.94 11.51 -9.82
N ARG A 759 46.95 12.12 -11.01
CA ARG A 759 45.73 12.46 -11.74
C ARG A 759 45.01 11.20 -12.24
N ARG A 760 45.73 10.23 -12.80
CA ARG A 760 45.17 8.95 -13.27
C ARG A 760 44.65 8.11 -12.08
N SER A 761 45.31 8.13 -10.91
CA SER A 761 44.85 7.51 -9.69
C SER A 761 43.48 8.09 -9.28
N ALA A 762 43.36 9.41 -9.21
CA ALA A 762 42.11 10.09 -8.91
C ALA A 762 40.99 9.77 -9.92
N GLN A 763 41.32 9.76 -11.22
CA GLN A 763 40.36 9.39 -12.28
C GLN A 763 39.90 7.93 -12.14
N THR A 764 40.81 7.03 -11.77
CA THR A 764 40.44 5.63 -11.50
C THR A 764 39.47 5.53 -10.35
N ALA A 765 39.72 6.21 -9.23
CA ALA A 765 38.80 6.24 -8.09
C ALA A 765 37.43 6.86 -8.49
N MET A 766 37.44 7.99 -9.20
CA MET A 766 36.21 8.64 -9.69
C MET A 766 35.41 7.74 -10.64
N TYR A 767 36.11 6.98 -11.51
CA TYR A 767 35.47 6.02 -12.41
C TYR A 767 34.79 4.85 -11.67
N GLU A 768 35.48 4.25 -10.69
CA GLU A 768 34.89 3.18 -9.87
C GLU A 768 33.72 3.69 -9.03
N ILE A 769 33.83 4.93 -8.49
CA ILE A 769 32.73 5.60 -7.80
C ILE A 769 31.55 5.80 -8.74
N LEU A 770 31.77 6.35 -9.93
CA LEU A 770 30.72 6.60 -10.92
C LEU A 770 30.01 5.31 -11.34
N LYS A 771 30.76 4.29 -11.69
CA LYS A 771 30.28 2.99 -12.13
C LYS A 771 29.42 2.30 -11.06
N THR A 772 29.91 2.30 -9.82
CA THR A 772 29.19 1.68 -8.70
C THR A 772 27.97 2.49 -8.31
N LEU A 773 28.08 3.82 -8.21
CA LEU A 773 26.99 4.70 -7.79
C LEU A 773 25.84 4.69 -8.79
N VAL A 774 26.12 4.73 -10.10
CA VAL A 774 25.07 4.70 -11.14
C VAL A 774 24.30 3.39 -11.11
N ALA A 775 24.99 2.26 -10.89
CA ALA A 775 24.32 0.96 -10.73
C ALA A 775 23.46 0.92 -9.46
N MET A 776 23.96 1.40 -8.32
CA MET A 776 23.22 1.42 -7.06
C MET A 776 21.96 2.29 -7.09
N VAL A 777 21.98 3.40 -7.80
CA VAL A 777 20.81 4.29 -7.88
C VAL A 777 19.82 3.88 -8.98
N SER A 778 20.21 3.04 -9.92
CA SER A 778 19.40 2.71 -11.11
C SER A 778 18.02 2.10 -10.80
N PRO A 779 17.80 1.32 -9.74
CA PRO A 779 16.45 0.88 -9.39
C PRO A 779 15.52 2.03 -8.97
N VAL A 780 16.06 3.10 -8.40
CA VAL A 780 15.30 4.28 -7.92
C VAL A 780 15.30 5.38 -8.98
N LEU A 781 16.46 5.90 -9.35
CA LEU A 781 16.63 6.99 -10.34
C LEU A 781 16.89 6.42 -11.74
N SER A 782 15.94 5.63 -12.23
CA SER A 782 16.11 4.79 -13.42
C SER A 782 16.43 5.57 -14.67
N PHE A 783 15.79 6.71 -14.87
CA PHE A 783 16.00 7.57 -16.06
C PHE A 783 17.33 8.30 -15.98
N THR A 784 17.65 8.87 -14.83
CA THR A 784 18.93 9.56 -14.62
C THR A 784 20.10 8.60 -14.72
N ALA A 785 19.97 7.40 -14.16
CA ALA A 785 21.01 6.37 -14.26
C ALA A 785 21.25 5.94 -15.72
N GLU A 786 20.20 5.78 -16.53
CA GLU A 786 20.33 5.49 -17.96
C GLU A 786 21.01 6.62 -18.71
N GLU A 787 20.65 7.87 -18.39
CA GLU A 787 21.31 9.05 -18.98
C GLU A 787 22.80 9.10 -18.60
N VAL A 788 23.16 8.93 -17.33
CA VAL A 788 24.57 8.87 -16.87
C VAL A 788 25.30 7.73 -17.56
N TRP A 789 24.69 6.54 -17.63
CA TRP A 789 25.25 5.37 -18.29
C TRP A 789 25.61 5.64 -19.75
N LYS A 790 24.78 6.39 -20.46
CA LYS A 790 25.03 6.78 -21.85
C LYS A 790 26.31 7.59 -22.03
N TYR A 791 26.60 8.48 -21.09
CA TYR A 791 27.71 9.44 -21.21
C TYR A 791 29.01 9.02 -20.51
N MET A 792 28.99 7.97 -19.68
CA MET A 792 30.19 7.52 -18.99
C MET A 792 31.16 6.75 -19.91
N PRO A 793 32.47 6.80 -19.64
CA PRO A 793 33.45 5.96 -20.32
C PRO A 793 33.12 4.48 -20.16
N LYS A 794 33.30 3.67 -21.22
CA LYS A 794 32.91 2.26 -21.25
C LYS A 794 34.12 1.33 -21.18
N GLU A 795 34.03 0.31 -20.31
CA GLU A 795 34.89 -0.87 -20.39
C GLU A 795 34.40 -1.80 -21.49
N GLU A 796 35.32 -2.59 -22.04
CA GLU A 796 34.97 -3.63 -23.00
C GLU A 796 33.98 -4.64 -22.38
N GLY A 797 32.88 -4.94 -23.07
CA GLY A 797 31.83 -5.85 -22.63
C GLY A 797 30.75 -5.23 -21.76
N MET A 798 30.80 -3.93 -21.44
CA MET A 798 29.70 -3.26 -20.74
C MET A 798 28.42 -3.27 -21.58
N PRO A 799 27.25 -3.53 -20.98
CA PRO A 799 25.97 -3.54 -21.70
C PRO A 799 25.57 -2.14 -22.18
N GLU A 800 24.69 -2.11 -23.18
CA GLU A 800 24.15 -0.87 -23.76
C GLU A 800 23.27 -0.05 -22.82
N SER A 801 22.69 -0.67 -21.80
CA SER A 801 21.81 -0.08 -20.81
C SER A 801 22.23 -0.46 -19.40
N VAL A 802 22.12 0.49 -18.46
CA VAL A 802 22.34 0.20 -17.03
C VAL A 802 21.34 -0.83 -16.49
N MET A 803 20.17 -0.97 -17.12
CA MET A 803 19.15 -1.95 -16.75
C MET A 803 19.58 -3.39 -17.04
N LEU A 804 20.64 -3.61 -17.80
CA LEU A 804 21.24 -4.92 -18.10
C LEU A 804 22.50 -5.20 -17.28
N GLN A 805 22.90 -4.22 -16.42
CA GLN A 805 24.08 -4.33 -15.58
C GLN A 805 23.81 -5.24 -14.37
N ASP A 806 24.83 -6.01 -13.95
CA ASP A 806 24.81 -6.71 -12.69
C ASP A 806 24.97 -5.76 -11.50
N TRP A 807 24.50 -6.21 -10.34
CA TRP A 807 24.73 -5.50 -9.09
C TRP A 807 26.23 -5.39 -8.78
N PRO A 808 26.73 -4.22 -8.34
CA PRO A 808 28.14 -4.02 -8.11
C PRO A 808 28.72 -5.03 -7.11
N GLN A 809 29.80 -5.68 -7.51
CA GLN A 809 30.51 -6.61 -6.64
C GLN A 809 31.20 -5.89 -5.49
N GLY A 810 31.29 -6.55 -4.34
CA GLY A 810 32.03 -6.02 -3.21
C GLY A 810 33.54 -6.15 -3.40
N HIS A 811 34.26 -5.20 -2.87
CA HIS A 811 35.71 -5.13 -2.87
C HIS A 811 36.25 -5.22 -1.43
N PRO A 812 36.28 -6.42 -0.79
CA PRO A 812 36.73 -6.57 0.58
C PRO A 812 38.18 -6.07 0.80
N GLU A 813 39.00 -6.05 -0.25
CA GLU A 813 40.36 -5.48 -0.23
C GLU A 813 40.40 -3.97 -0.02
N HIS A 814 39.26 -3.25 -0.24
CA HIS A 814 39.15 -1.83 0.04
C HIS A 814 38.88 -1.55 1.54
N PHE A 815 38.42 -2.54 2.30
CA PHE A 815 38.24 -2.39 3.75
C PHE A 815 39.58 -2.39 4.48
N ASN A 816 39.90 -1.25 5.06
CA ASN A 816 41.08 -1.08 5.86
C ASN A 816 40.74 -0.19 7.08
N GLN A 817 40.61 -0.81 8.25
CA GLN A 817 40.18 -0.11 9.45
C GLN A 817 41.24 0.95 9.90
N GLU A 818 42.50 0.67 9.74
CA GLU A 818 43.57 1.63 10.05
C GLU A 818 43.48 2.87 9.18
N LEU A 819 43.22 2.68 7.88
CA LEU A 819 42.99 3.78 6.92
C LEU A 819 41.73 4.57 7.29
N ALA A 820 40.65 3.89 7.64
CA ALA A 820 39.38 4.52 8.06
C ALA A 820 39.60 5.40 9.30
N ASP A 821 40.20 4.84 10.35
CA ASP A 821 40.45 5.55 11.60
C ASP A 821 41.36 6.77 11.42
N LYS A 822 42.43 6.60 10.64
CA LYS A 822 43.33 7.69 10.28
C LYS A 822 42.61 8.83 9.58
N TRP A 823 41.81 8.52 8.52
CA TRP A 823 41.14 9.54 7.75
C TRP A 823 39.97 10.17 8.50
N ASN A 824 39.25 9.43 9.33
CA ASN A 824 38.22 10.01 10.20
C ASN A 824 38.83 11.07 11.11
N GLN A 825 40.00 10.76 11.76
CA GLN A 825 40.69 11.73 12.58
C GLN A 825 41.16 12.96 11.77
N LEU A 826 41.74 12.76 10.58
CA LEU A 826 42.20 13.86 9.73
C LEU A 826 41.05 14.73 9.23
N LEU A 827 39.91 14.18 8.98
CA LEU A 827 38.70 14.91 8.54
C LEU A 827 38.06 15.72 9.68
N ASP A 828 38.12 15.22 10.91
CA ASP A 828 37.72 15.99 12.10
C ASP A 828 38.66 17.20 12.28
N LEU A 829 39.95 16.99 12.16
CA LEU A 829 40.96 18.06 12.20
C LEU A 829 40.78 19.07 11.04
N ARG A 830 40.47 18.59 9.83
CA ARG A 830 40.11 19.45 8.68
C ARG A 830 38.95 20.37 8.99
N THR A 831 37.91 19.83 9.63
CA THR A 831 36.70 20.60 9.99
C THR A 831 37.08 21.74 10.95
N SER A 832 37.96 21.51 11.94
CA SER A 832 38.43 22.52 12.86
C SER A 832 39.19 23.64 12.15
N VAL A 833 40.09 23.28 11.20
CA VAL A 833 40.86 24.26 10.42
C VAL A 833 39.96 25.07 9.48
N GLN A 834 38.98 24.42 8.83
CA GLN A 834 38.01 25.10 7.95
C GLN A 834 37.15 26.13 8.70
N LYS A 835 36.81 25.87 9.97
CA LYS A 835 36.09 26.83 10.82
C LYS A 835 36.95 28.11 11.01
N ALA A 836 38.24 27.97 11.26
CA ALA A 836 39.16 29.11 11.37
C ALA A 836 39.29 29.87 10.07
N LEU A 837 39.37 29.17 8.93
CA LEU A 837 39.41 29.78 7.58
C LEU A 837 38.14 30.57 7.28
N GLU A 838 36.96 30.03 7.66
CA GLU A 838 35.71 30.73 7.42
C GLU A 838 35.61 32.03 8.28
N LEU A 839 36.03 31.98 9.53
CA LEU A 839 36.12 33.19 10.39
C LEU A 839 37.05 34.23 9.76
N ALA A 840 38.25 33.82 9.33
CA ALA A 840 39.20 34.71 8.67
C ALA A 840 38.66 35.33 7.34
N ARG A 841 37.79 34.58 6.64
CA ARG A 841 37.10 35.08 5.44
C ARG A 841 36.03 36.11 5.79
N GLN A 842 35.26 35.86 6.85
CA GLN A 842 34.22 36.78 7.34
C GLN A 842 34.84 38.09 7.83
N ASP A 843 35.97 38.02 8.51
CA ASP A 843 36.75 39.15 9.00
C ASP A 843 37.56 39.84 7.89
N LYS A 844 37.53 39.31 6.64
CA LYS A 844 38.26 39.79 5.50
C LYS A 844 39.80 39.76 5.64
N THR A 845 40.31 38.90 6.51
CA THR A 845 41.74 38.65 6.60
C THR A 845 42.27 37.96 5.37
N ILE A 846 41.45 37.09 4.76
CA ILE A 846 41.69 36.45 3.46
C ILE A 846 40.47 36.62 2.54
N GLY A 847 40.72 36.65 1.21
CA GLY A 847 39.65 36.66 0.20
C GLY A 847 39.22 35.28 -0.23
N HIS A 848 40.18 34.41 -0.42
CA HIS A 848 39.98 33.00 -0.82
C HIS A 848 40.88 32.09 0.01
N PRO A 849 40.48 30.83 0.31
CA PRO A 849 41.31 29.90 1.07
C PRO A 849 42.73 29.73 0.49
N LEU A 850 42.88 29.71 -0.82
CA LEU A 850 44.20 29.64 -1.47
C LEU A 850 45.07 30.88 -1.24
N ASP A 851 44.56 31.98 -0.73
CA ASP A 851 45.34 33.15 -0.35
C ASP A 851 45.89 33.02 1.07
N ALA A 852 45.59 31.92 1.78
CA ALA A 852 45.92 31.69 3.18
C ALA A 852 47.18 30.87 3.39
N SER A 853 47.93 31.25 4.46
CA SER A 853 48.88 30.45 5.20
C SER A 853 48.25 30.08 6.57
N VAL A 854 48.18 28.80 6.90
CA VAL A 854 47.63 28.34 8.18
C VAL A 854 48.70 27.75 9.07
N THR A 855 48.67 28.09 10.34
CA THR A 855 49.52 27.44 11.34
C THR A 855 48.62 26.68 12.33
N VAL A 856 48.77 25.38 12.35
CA VAL A 856 47.95 24.48 13.20
C VAL A 856 48.79 24.02 14.42
N TYR A 857 48.35 24.39 15.60
CA TYR A 857 48.91 24.01 16.86
C TYR A 857 48.17 22.78 17.40
N ALA A 858 48.86 21.69 17.66
CA ALA A 858 48.32 20.45 18.17
C ALA A 858 49.30 19.75 19.11
N GLU A 859 48.77 18.90 19.96
CA GLU A 859 49.58 18.03 20.86
C GLU A 859 49.06 16.59 20.78
N GLY A 860 49.89 15.61 21.22
CA GLY A 860 49.51 14.20 21.28
C GLY A 860 49.05 13.60 19.95
N ALA A 861 47.99 12.81 19.97
CA ALA A 861 47.48 12.08 18.78
C ALA A 861 47.12 12.98 17.60
N ALA A 862 46.61 14.20 17.87
CA ALA A 862 46.30 15.17 16.82
C ALA A 862 47.56 15.67 16.12
N PHE A 863 48.61 15.99 16.87
CA PHE A 863 49.90 16.35 16.30
C PHE A 863 50.50 15.20 15.49
N ASP A 864 50.49 13.98 16.04
CA ASP A 864 51.06 12.80 15.38
C ASP A 864 50.35 12.54 14.01
N ALA A 865 49.01 12.66 13.96
CA ALA A 865 48.23 12.50 12.74
C ALA A 865 48.57 13.58 11.70
N LEU A 866 48.64 14.87 12.10
CA LEU A 866 48.99 15.97 11.23
C LEU A 866 50.42 15.86 10.73
N ASN A 867 51.37 15.53 11.64
CA ASN A 867 52.78 15.37 11.31
C ASN A 867 53.01 14.21 10.32
N ALA A 868 52.26 13.10 10.48
CA ALA A 868 52.28 11.97 9.54
C ALA A 868 51.73 12.34 8.15
N LEU A 869 50.75 13.24 8.09
CA LEU A 869 50.23 13.78 6.83
C LEU A 869 51.20 14.74 6.15
N GLY A 870 51.97 15.49 6.97
CA GLY A 870 52.89 16.52 6.54
C GLY A 870 52.22 17.84 6.18
N GLU A 871 53.00 18.91 6.15
CA GLU A 871 52.51 20.26 5.87
C GLU A 871 51.93 20.41 4.48
N GLU A 872 52.57 19.79 3.44
CA GLU A 872 52.04 19.79 2.08
C GLU A 872 50.71 18.98 1.99
N GLY A 873 50.62 17.86 2.67
CA GLY A 873 49.39 17.05 2.75
C GLY A 873 48.26 17.80 3.46
N LEU A 874 48.57 18.51 4.52
CA LEU A 874 47.62 19.35 5.26
C LEU A 874 47.16 20.52 4.39
N ALA A 875 48.07 21.25 3.72
CA ALA A 875 47.71 22.33 2.82
C ALA A 875 46.78 21.90 1.73
N LYS A 876 47.03 20.74 1.14
CA LYS A 876 46.13 20.12 0.14
C LYS A 876 44.77 19.75 0.73
N LEU A 877 44.73 19.10 1.92
CA LEU A 877 43.50 18.64 2.56
C LEU A 877 42.59 19.80 2.96
N VAL A 878 43.13 20.93 3.43
CA VAL A 878 42.34 22.12 3.82
C VAL A 878 42.24 23.16 2.72
N ILE A 879 42.87 22.93 1.56
CA ILE A 879 42.79 23.73 0.34
C ILE A 879 43.36 25.14 0.59
N VAL A 880 44.60 25.24 1.10
CA VAL A 880 45.32 26.48 1.31
C VAL A 880 46.66 26.46 0.58
N SER A 881 47.33 27.60 0.46
CA SER A 881 48.64 27.68 -0.18
C SER A 881 49.75 27.16 0.72
N GLU A 882 49.70 27.46 2.01
CA GLU A 882 50.71 27.08 2.97
C GLU A 882 50.04 26.52 4.25
N ALA A 883 50.64 25.51 4.80
CA ALA A 883 50.26 24.98 6.11
C ALA A 883 51.50 24.65 6.96
N HIS A 884 51.44 25.01 8.20
CA HIS A 884 52.52 24.73 9.20
C HIS A 884 51.96 23.98 10.39
N ILE A 885 52.68 22.97 10.89
CA ILE A 885 52.27 22.12 11.98
C ILE A 885 53.21 22.36 13.17
N VAL A 886 52.66 22.82 14.28
CA VAL A 886 53.43 23.17 15.46
C VAL A 886 53.02 22.31 16.65
N ASN A 887 53.99 21.62 17.28
CA ASN A 887 53.78 20.92 18.51
C ASN A 887 53.93 21.88 19.70
N GLY A 888 52.85 22.21 20.37
CA GLY A 888 52.90 23.08 21.56
C GLY A 888 51.68 23.99 21.69
N ALA A 889 51.76 24.86 22.70
CA ALA A 889 50.65 25.76 23.04
C ALA A 889 50.41 26.84 21.95
N ALA A 890 49.16 27.05 21.60
CA ALA A 890 48.74 28.05 20.65
C ALA A 890 48.78 29.47 21.23
N PRO A 891 49.06 30.48 20.41
CA PRO A 891 48.93 31.89 20.80
C PRO A 891 47.49 32.30 21.08
N ALA A 892 47.29 33.43 21.70
CA ALA A 892 45.95 33.87 22.20
C ALA A 892 44.96 34.18 21.05
N GLU A 893 45.45 34.54 19.90
CA GLU A 893 44.64 34.85 18.68
C GLU A 893 44.22 33.60 17.92
N ALA A 894 44.73 32.43 18.25
CA ALA A 894 44.38 31.19 17.55
C ALA A 894 42.92 30.80 17.81
N VAL A 895 42.20 30.41 16.75
CA VAL A 895 40.89 29.83 16.84
C VAL A 895 40.99 28.41 17.39
N LYS A 896 40.50 28.19 18.60
CA LYS A 896 40.54 26.91 19.29
C LYS A 896 39.31 26.07 19.03
N ASP A 897 39.52 24.78 18.87
CA ASP A 897 38.47 23.75 18.82
C ASP A 897 38.63 22.81 20.00
N GLU A 898 37.64 22.78 20.90
CA GLU A 898 37.69 21.99 22.12
C GLU A 898 37.51 20.47 21.89
N GLU A 899 36.83 20.08 20.79
CA GLU A 899 36.60 18.67 20.47
C GLU A 899 37.85 17.98 19.96
N THR A 900 38.57 18.63 19.03
CA THR A 900 39.79 18.08 18.43
C THR A 900 41.07 18.45 19.15
N GLY A 901 40.99 19.44 20.02
CA GLY A 901 42.16 19.93 20.77
C GLY A 901 43.17 20.73 19.95
N VAL A 902 42.81 21.11 18.69
CA VAL A 902 43.67 21.93 17.84
C VAL A 902 43.32 23.40 17.92
N ALA A 903 44.29 24.24 17.61
CA ALA A 903 44.09 25.66 17.47
C ALA A 903 44.78 26.15 16.19
N THR A 904 44.10 27.00 15.42
CA THR A 904 44.53 27.43 14.09
C THR A 904 44.70 28.94 14.05
N VAL A 905 45.84 29.40 13.52
CA VAL A 905 46.07 30.78 13.12
C VAL A 905 46.03 30.86 11.61
N VAL A 906 45.27 31.82 11.08
CA VAL A 906 45.12 32.06 9.66
C VAL A 906 45.73 33.42 9.33
N ALA A 907 46.60 33.46 8.34
CA ALA A 907 47.22 34.71 7.83
C ALA A 907 47.19 34.68 6.30
N PRO A 908 47.24 35.85 5.62
CA PRO A 908 47.51 35.90 4.17
C PRO A 908 48.88 35.29 3.87
N SER A 909 49.03 34.53 2.79
CA SER A 909 50.32 34.06 2.30
C SER A 909 51.14 35.23 1.80
N GLU A 910 52.42 35.27 2.17
CA GLU A 910 53.39 36.27 1.68
C GLU A 910 54.07 35.87 0.37
N LEU A 911 53.82 34.65 -0.12
CA LEU A 911 54.41 34.10 -1.33
C LEU A 911 53.68 34.65 -2.58
N GLU A 912 54.34 34.61 -3.71
CA GLU A 912 53.77 35.04 -5.02
C GLU A 912 52.73 34.00 -5.52
N LYS A 913 51.66 34.48 -6.12
CA LYS A 913 50.57 33.67 -6.64
C LYS A 913 50.90 33.16 -8.04
N CYS A 914 50.76 31.85 -8.21
CA CYS A 914 50.84 31.26 -9.56
C CYS A 914 49.59 31.58 -10.39
N GLU A 915 49.78 32.21 -11.61
CA GLU A 915 48.66 32.56 -12.48
C GLU A 915 47.85 31.36 -13.01
N ARG A 916 48.43 30.14 -13.02
CA ARG A 916 47.75 28.94 -13.55
C ARG A 916 46.96 28.19 -12.46
N CYS A 917 47.64 27.80 -11.36
CA CYS A 917 46.96 26.97 -10.29
C CYS A 917 46.42 27.82 -9.14
N TRP A 918 46.76 29.12 -9.09
CA TRP A 918 46.35 30.10 -8.05
C TRP A 918 46.90 29.85 -6.64
N ILE A 919 47.74 28.82 -6.47
CA ILE A 919 48.45 28.57 -5.24
C ILE A 919 49.62 29.52 -5.13
N HIS A 920 49.86 30.10 -3.94
CA HIS A 920 51.05 30.90 -3.63
C HIS A 920 52.22 29.95 -3.36
N ARG A 921 53.36 30.16 -4.04
CA ARG A 921 54.54 29.30 -3.92
C ARG A 921 55.83 30.11 -4.11
N ASP A 922 56.87 29.72 -3.37
CA ASP A 922 58.22 30.29 -3.45
C ASP A 922 58.89 30.05 -4.81
N THR A 923 58.41 29.09 -5.58
CA THR A 923 58.94 28.76 -6.92
C THR A 923 58.35 29.63 -8.04
N VAL A 924 57.41 30.51 -7.74
CA VAL A 924 56.93 31.49 -8.73
C VAL A 924 58.06 32.50 -9.03
N GLY A 925 58.28 32.78 -10.31
CA GLY A 925 59.34 33.66 -10.76
C GLY A 925 60.69 32.97 -11.04
N GLN A 926 60.81 31.68 -10.79
CA GLN A 926 62.06 30.94 -11.01
C GLN A 926 62.23 30.43 -12.45
N ASP A 927 61.16 30.27 -13.17
CA ASP A 927 61.21 29.81 -14.57
C ASP A 927 61.29 31.01 -15.54
N SER A 928 62.34 31.01 -16.35
CA SER A 928 62.57 32.14 -17.28
C SER A 928 61.59 32.24 -18.44
N GLU A 929 60.98 31.14 -18.86
CA GLU A 929 60.00 31.13 -19.98
C GLU A 929 58.58 31.43 -19.45
N HIS A 930 58.33 31.05 -18.19
CA HIS A 930 57.03 31.24 -17.55
C HIS A 930 57.15 31.86 -16.15
N PRO A 931 57.61 33.10 -16.03
CA PRO A 931 57.99 33.72 -14.75
C PRO A 931 56.80 33.98 -13.81
N THR A 932 55.58 33.89 -14.25
CA THR A 932 54.37 34.00 -13.38
C THR A 932 53.81 32.65 -12.90
N LEU A 933 54.51 31.55 -13.25
CA LEU A 933 54.09 30.21 -12.89
C LEU A 933 55.00 29.61 -11.76
N CYS A 934 54.44 28.78 -10.93
CA CYS A 934 55.22 27.92 -10.05
C CYS A 934 55.94 26.82 -10.86
N HIS A 935 56.97 26.21 -10.30
CA HIS A 935 57.76 25.18 -11.00
C HIS A 935 56.91 24.05 -11.59
N ARG A 936 55.99 23.46 -10.84
CA ARG A 936 55.06 22.45 -11.32
C ARG A 936 54.29 22.92 -12.59
N CYS A 937 53.67 24.10 -12.53
CA CYS A 937 52.89 24.61 -13.63
C CYS A 937 53.71 24.95 -14.84
N ALA A 938 54.92 25.45 -14.67
CA ALA A 938 55.85 25.71 -15.76
C ALA A 938 56.26 24.42 -16.50
N GLU A 939 56.59 23.35 -15.76
CA GLU A 939 56.91 22.05 -16.35
C GLU A 939 55.71 21.45 -17.13
N VAL A 940 54.48 21.56 -16.58
CA VAL A 940 53.27 21.08 -17.27
C VAL A 940 53.06 21.86 -18.57
N VAL A 941 53.17 23.19 -18.53
CA VAL A 941 52.96 24.03 -19.74
C VAL A 941 54.03 23.75 -20.81
N LYS A 942 55.28 23.49 -20.43
CA LYS A 942 56.33 23.08 -21.36
C LYS A 942 56.07 21.69 -21.99
N SER A 943 55.31 20.85 -21.34
CA SER A 943 54.99 19.49 -21.85
C SER A 943 53.77 19.43 -22.76
N LEU A 944 53.01 20.54 -22.88
CA LEU A 944 51.87 20.71 -23.78
C LEU A 944 52.31 21.05 -25.19
#